data_5aff17a8a919931ea5f4f3f68a371559
#
_entry.id   5aff17a8a919931ea5f4f3f68a371559
#
_cell.length_a   1.000
_cell.length_b   1.000
_cell.length_c   1.000
_cell.angle_alpha   90.00
_cell.angle_beta   90.00
_cell.angle_gamma   90.00
#
_symmetry.space_group_name_H-M   'P 1'
#
loop_
_entity.id
_entity.type
_entity.pdbx_description
1 polymer ?
#
loop_
_entity_poly.entity_id
_entity_poly.type
_entity_poly.pdbx_seq_one_letter_code
_entity_poly.pdbx_strand_id
1 'polypeptide(L)'
;MKLFHFTIPISVICWALAAHAQLPITETTNPSGIQTSKSGNNQDAKVLMDAVRQVSELGESDPQYASALYNLAGIYRRQHSYAEAESVYKRALAVSEKVHGAKHEETATLLNELALLFQEQAKFSDARALLQRALAIREQAFGPDHPLTATVLNNLASVYNSQGQYSEAEALYKRALTIWENLEPEKLNLAATLDNLASVEEDLGEYSQAEEHFRRALAVRQKIVGPNDTGVATILNNFGMYYNEQARYSEAEPLLRGALAIWEEGLGPEHPNVAAALCNISVAWRHQGKYSEAANALQRSLAIWTKAYGPEHPNIASAFNNLGLLQKTLRNYPEAESDFQRALAVWEKTFGPEHPVGANILSNVALLRKDEGKFLEAENLLERAITIRQKFFGTEHLTVAVTLNNLAEVYSSEGKHKEAESSYLRALAMYEKNLGPEHPVVATVLYNLATGRMRAGKYEASEQDLRRALAIREKQFGPGHPDLAPLLSNLAGVEQMQHKYADAELLYKRSLAIWNKAGLTKSLDFGQTMQNFGNLYLEERKYDQAGPLFAEALTIKENSLGEQSPDLAHVLTLLAEADIFRGYYSEAEPFCQRALGLLEKSSPPDYASLIYAMKAYAVVLAKTQRQAQAELLETKAMVYAAKMKNKSKNDTREMSP
;
A
#
# COMPACT_ATOMS: atom_id res chain seq x y z
N MET A 1 -3.70 27.03 2.29
CA MET A 1 -4.44 25.90 1.70
C MET A 1 -3.72 24.60 2.05
N LYS A 2 -4.31 23.73 2.88
CA LYS A 2 -3.75 22.39 3.10
C LYS A 2 -4.09 21.54 1.87
N LEU A 3 -3.09 20.96 1.27
CA LEU A 3 -3.22 20.14 0.07
C LEU A 3 -3.46 18.69 0.48
N PHE A 4 -4.32 18.03 -0.25
CA PHE A 4 -4.41 16.57 -0.19
C PHE A 4 -3.12 15.97 -0.73
N HIS A 5 -2.67 14.89 -0.10
CA HIS A 5 -1.59 14.07 -0.62
C HIS A 5 -2.15 12.69 -0.89
N PHE A 6 -2.10 12.28 -2.14
CA PHE A 6 -2.20 10.86 -2.46
C PHE A 6 -0.81 10.26 -2.27
N THR A 7 -0.66 9.46 -1.25
CA THR A 7 0.44 8.50 -1.25
C THR A 7 0.08 7.42 -2.26
N ILE A 8 0.97 7.11 -3.20
CA ILE A 8 0.89 5.84 -3.93
C ILE A 8 0.95 4.79 -2.83
N PRO A 9 -0.07 3.92 -2.68
CA PRO A 9 0.00 2.89 -1.65
C PRO A 9 1.28 2.11 -1.87
N ILE A 10 2.17 2.12 -0.88
CA ILE A 10 3.37 1.27 -0.87
C ILE A 10 2.96 -0.21 -0.82
N SER A 11 1.69 -0.47 -0.57
CA SER A 11 1.02 -1.76 -0.72
C SER A 11 1.33 -2.45 -2.05
N VAL A 12 1.50 -1.75 -3.14
CA VAL A 12 1.91 -2.35 -4.43
C VAL A 12 3.20 -3.19 -4.31
N ILE A 13 3.95 -3.08 -3.21
CA ILE A 13 5.25 -3.76 -3.08
C ILE A 13 5.35 -4.65 -1.82
N CYS A 14 4.49 -4.50 -0.81
CA CYS A 14 4.35 -5.51 0.26
C CYS A 14 3.82 -6.86 -0.25
N TRP A 15 3.43 -6.91 -1.50
CA TRP A 15 2.77 -7.99 -2.20
C TRP A 15 3.64 -9.23 -2.46
N ALA A 16 4.93 -9.08 -2.55
CA ALA A 16 5.78 -10.21 -2.95
C ALA A 16 5.84 -11.34 -1.91
N LEU A 17 5.43 -11.14 -0.66
CA LEU A 17 5.60 -12.16 0.40
C LEU A 17 4.42 -12.35 1.38
N ALA A 18 3.43 -11.50 1.42
CA ALA A 18 2.37 -11.63 2.45
C ALA A 18 0.92 -11.41 1.99
N ALA A 19 0.67 -10.83 0.83
CA ALA A 19 -0.68 -10.37 0.48
C ALA A 19 -1.39 -11.20 -0.59
N HIS A 20 -0.72 -11.64 -1.65
CA HIS A 20 -1.29 -12.62 -2.54
C HIS A 20 -0.74 -13.99 -2.17
N ALA A 21 -1.51 -14.77 -1.46
CA ALA A 21 -1.37 -16.21 -1.52
C ALA A 21 -1.70 -16.61 -2.97
N GLN A 22 -0.76 -16.40 -3.89
CA GLN A 22 -0.85 -17.02 -5.20
C GLN A 22 -1.01 -18.50 -4.91
N LEU A 23 -2.17 -19.04 -5.25
CA LEU A 23 -2.40 -20.47 -5.08
C LEU A 23 -1.46 -21.17 -6.05
N PRO A 24 -0.33 -21.74 -5.56
CA PRO A 24 0.50 -22.55 -6.43
C PRO A 24 -0.40 -23.70 -6.89
N ILE A 25 -0.54 -23.83 -8.18
CA ILE A 25 -1.19 -25.02 -8.72
C ILE A 25 -0.13 -26.11 -8.58
N THR A 26 -0.21 -26.85 -7.48
CA THR A 26 0.60 -28.06 -7.32
C THR A 26 -0.07 -29.19 -8.11
N GLU A 27 0.73 -30.00 -8.79
CA GLU A 27 0.27 -31.25 -9.35
C GLU A 27 -0.10 -32.19 -8.18
N THR A 28 -1.32 -32.08 -7.66
CA THR A 28 -1.79 -33.02 -6.65
C THR A 28 -2.27 -34.30 -7.30
N THR A 29 -1.33 -35.14 -7.72
CA THR A 29 -1.47 -36.56 -7.63
C THR A 29 -0.70 -37.01 -6.42
N ASN A 30 -1.22 -36.78 -5.22
CA ASN A 30 -0.68 -37.37 -4.01
C ASN A 30 -1.40 -38.71 -3.77
N PRO A 31 -0.79 -39.87 -4.02
CA PRO A 31 -1.39 -41.16 -3.70
C PRO A 31 -1.44 -41.46 -2.20
N SER A 32 -0.80 -40.65 -1.37
CA SER A 32 -0.85 -40.78 0.08
C SER A 32 -1.47 -39.53 0.69
N GLY A 33 -2.78 -39.63 0.97
CA GLY A 33 -3.56 -38.62 1.69
C GLY A 33 -3.02 -38.38 3.11
N ILE A 34 -1.98 -37.59 3.24
CA ILE A 34 -1.56 -37.07 4.54
C ILE A 34 -2.39 -35.81 4.80
N GLN A 35 -3.54 -36.00 5.43
CA GLN A 35 -4.28 -34.93 6.08
C GLN A 35 -3.40 -34.34 7.19
N THR A 36 -3.11 -33.03 7.09
CA THR A 36 -2.43 -32.28 8.15
C THR A 36 -3.35 -32.23 9.37
N SER A 37 -3.05 -33.06 10.37
CA SER A 37 -3.78 -33.09 11.65
C SER A 37 -3.27 -32.00 12.58
N LYS A 38 -4.17 -31.52 13.44
CA LYS A 38 -4.06 -30.45 14.43
C LYS A 38 -3.04 -30.70 15.56
N SER A 39 -1.78 -31.10 15.30
CA SER A 39 -0.82 -31.27 16.40
C SER A 39 0.56 -30.77 15.99
N GLY A 40 1.00 -29.68 16.66
CA GLY A 40 2.25 -28.99 16.35
C GLY A 40 3.53 -29.76 16.66
N ASN A 41 4.62 -29.23 16.12
CA ASN A 41 6.06 -29.52 16.30
C ASN A 41 6.53 -30.99 16.42
N ASN A 42 5.92 -31.86 17.20
CA ASN A 42 6.35 -33.25 17.36
C ASN A 42 5.98 -34.15 16.18
N GLN A 43 4.86 -33.87 15.49
CA GLN A 43 4.40 -34.64 14.36
C GLN A 43 5.19 -34.29 13.09
N ASP A 44 5.50 -33.02 12.90
CA ASP A 44 6.34 -32.56 11.77
C ASP A 44 7.79 -33.06 11.87
N ALA A 45 8.35 -33.08 13.06
CA ALA A 45 9.66 -33.68 13.32
C ALA A 45 9.68 -35.19 13.03
N LYS A 46 8.60 -35.91 13.37
CA LYS A 46 8.47 -37.33 13.07
C LYS A 46 8.36 -37.57 11.57
N VAL A 47 7.52 -36.81 10.86
CA VAL A 47 7.37 -36.89 9.40
C VAL A 47 8.69 -36.61 8.70
N LEU A 48 9.47 -35.61 9.16
CA LEU A 48 10.80 -35.34 8.65
C LEU A 48 11.77 -36.50 8.89
N MET A 49 11.79 -37.08 10.10
CA MET A 49 12.65 -38.22 10.42
C MET A 49 12.32 -39.45 9.59
N ASP A 50 11.01 -39.75 9.38
CA ASP A 50 10.56 -40.87 8.56
C ASP A 50 10.96 -40.66 7.08
N ALA A 51 10.85 -39.43 6.53
CA ALA A 51 11.28 -39.11 5.17
C ALA A 51 12.80 -39.22 5.01
N VAL A 52 13.59 -38.69 5.96
CA VAL A 52 15.07 -38.86 5.96
C VAL A 52 15.46 -40.32 6.00
N ARG A 53 14.79 -41.12 6.83
CA ARG A 53 15.00 -42.57 6.90
C ARG A 53 14.69 -43.25 5.57
N GLN A 54 13.56 -42.95 4.94
CA GLN A 54 13.16 -43.49 3.63
C GLN A 54 14.26 -43.21 2.57
N VAL A 55 14.72 -41.96 2.50
CA VAL A 55 15.82 -41.60 1.56
C VAL A 55 17.09 -42.36 1.87
N SER A 56 17.41 -42.59 3.15
CA SER A 56 18.65 -43.30 3.54
C SER A 56 18.60 -44.80 3.28
N GLU A 57 17.40 -45.39 3.26
CA GLU A 57 17.18 -46.81 2.99
C GLU A 57 17.21 -47.13 1.48
N LEU A 58 16.90 -46.16 0.62
CA LEU A 58 16.92 -46.28 -0.84
C LEU A 58 18.27 -45.94 -1.40
N GLY A 59 18.78 -46.73 -2.34
CA GLY A 59 20.01 -46.43 -3.08
C GLY A 59 19.73 -45.49 -4.27
N GLU A 60 20.77 -44.77 -4.73
CA GLU A 60 20.64 -43.84 -5.88
C GLU A 60 20.21 -44.49 -7.21
N SER A 61 20.25 -45.79 -7.29
CA SER A 61 19.78 -46.58 -8.44
C SER A 61 18.31 -47.07 -8.28
N ASP A 62 17.69 -46.80 -7.11
CA ASP A 62 16.30 -47.17 -6.87
C ASP A 62 15.38 -46.20 -7.63
N PRO A 63 14.42 -46.69 -8.41
CA PRO A 63 13.45 -45.80 -9.11
C PRO A 63 12.65 -44.88 -8.19
N GLN A 64 12.47 -45.24 -6.91
CA GLN A 64 11.74 -44.46 -5.93
C GLN A 64 12.60 -43.40 -5.24
N TYR A 65 13.91 -43.41 -5.44
CA TYR A 65 14.82 -42.51 -4.74
C TYR A 65 14.58 -41.04 -5.08
N ALA A 66 14.31 -40.69 -6.35
CA ALA A 66 13.96 -39.34 -6.77
C ALA A 66 12.66 -38.84 -6.11
N SER A 67 11.65 -39.71 -6.04
CA SER A 67 10.36 -39.39 -5.39
C SER A 67 10.49 -39.22 -3.88
N ALA A 68 11.36 -40.04 -3.22
CA ALA A 68 11.65 -39.87 -1.78
C ALA A 68 12.37 -38.55 -1.49
N LEU A 69 13.34 -38.17 -2.33
CA LEU A 69 14.01 -36.86 -2.25
C LEU A 69 13.03 -35.69 -2.51
N TYR A 70 12.12 -35.82 -3.49
CA TYR A 70 11.07 -34.84 -3.77
C TYR A 70 10.20 -34.59 -2.51
N ASN A 71 9.73 -35.67 -1.88
CA ASN A 71 8.91 -35.58 -0.68
C ASN A 71 9.67 -34.91 0.49
N LEU A 72 10.92 -35.31 0.69
CA LEU A 72 11.80 -34.73 1.71
C LEU A 72 12.04 -33.23 1.47
N ALA A 73 12.33 -32.83 0.24
CA ALA A 73 12.50 -31.42 -0.14
C ALA A 73 11.21 -30.61 0.12
N GLY A 74 10.05 -31.18 -0.20
CA GLY A 74 8.75 -30.57 0.10
C GLY A 74 8.49 -30.37 1.60
N ILE A 75 9.00 -31.26 2.47
CA ILE A 75 8.92 -31.08 3.93
C ILE A 75 9.83 -29.93 4.37
N TYR A 76 11.08 -29.90 3.92
CA TYR A 76 12.00 -28.79 4.23
C TYR A 76 11.44 -27.43 3.77
N ARG A 77 10.86 -27.39 2.57
CA ARG A 77 10.21 -26.18 2.04
C ARG A 77 9.09 -25.69 2.95
N ARG A 78 8.20 -26.58 3.41
CA ARG A 78 7.11 -26.23 4.36
C ARG A 78 7.62 -25.76 5.72
N GLN A 79 8.82 -26.22 6.12
CA GLN A 79 9.50 -25.77 7.35
C GLN A 79 10.34 -24.51 7.14
N HIS A 80 10.28 -23.87 5.96
CA HIS A 80 11.09 -22.72 5.56
C HIS A 80 12.61 -22.96 5.64
N SER A 81 13.05 -24.21 5.67
CA SER A 81 14.45 -24.63 5.57
C SER A 81 14.87 -24.63 4.10
N TYR A 82 14.94 -23.40 3.52
CA TYR A 82 15.10 -23.23 2.07
C TYR A 82 16.43 -23.76 1.52
N ALA A 83 17.52 -23.66 2.28
CA ALA A 83 18.82 -24.15 1.84
C ALA A 83 18.85 -25.69 1.72
N GLU A 84 18.26 -26.36 2.70
CA GLU A 84 18.10 -27.81 2.72
C GLU A 84 17.17 -28.27 1.61
N ALA A 85 16.00 -27.61 1.44
CA ALA A 85 15.06 -27.87 0.37
C ALA A 85 15.72 -27.75 -1.01
N GLU A 86 16.47 -26.67 -1.25
CA GLU A 86 17.21 -26.43 -2.51
C GLU A 86 18.22 -27.55 -2.79
N SER A 87 19.01 -27.92 -1.78
CA SER A 87 20.00 -28.99 -1.91
C SER A 87 19.35 -30.32 -2.29
N VAL A 88 18.24 -30.67 -1.61
CA VAL A 88 17.54 -31.94 -1.83
C VAL A 88 16.80 -31.94 -3.17
N TYR A 89 16.13 -30.84 -3.57
CA TYR A 89 15.49 -30.74 -4.89
C TYR A 89 16.52 -30.84 -6.04
N LYS A 90 17.67 -30.20 -5.93
CA LYS A 90 18.76 -30.30 -6.93
C LYS A 90 19.27 -31.73 -7.05
N ARG A 91 19.40 -32.45 -5.93
CA ARG A 91 19.78 -33.87 -5.94
C ARG A 91 18.69 -34.72 -6.58
N ALA A 92 17.39 -34.48 -6.24
CA ALA A 92 16.29 -35.21 -6.87
C ALA A 92 16.26 -34.99 -8.38
N LEU A 93 16.48 -33.76 -8.84
CA LEU A 93 16.53 -33.40 -10.26
C LEU A 93 17.67 -34.14 -10.98
N ALA A 94 18.87 -34.15 -10.42
CA ALA A 94 20.03 -34.85 -10.99
C ALA A 94 19.80 -36.36 -11.11
N VAL A 95 19.14 -36.96 -10.11
CA VAL A 95 18.76 -38.39 -10.15
C VAL A 95 17.70 -38.64 -11.22
N SER A 96 16.63 -37.83 -11.29
CA SER A 96 15.61 -37.96 -12.31
C SER A 96 16.15 -37.79 -13.72
N GLU A 97 17.05 -36.83 -13.96
CA GLU A 97 17.71 -36.65 -15.26
C GLU A 97 18.55 -37.87 -15.66
N LYS A 98 19.23 -38.51 -14.69
CA LYS A 98 20.06 -39.70 -14.92
C LYS A 98 19.22 -40.94 -15.20
N VAL A 99 18.11 -41.13 -14.46
CA VAL A 99 17.29 -42.33 -14.52
C VAL A 99 16.28 -42.26 -15.66
N HIS A 100 15.54 -41.15 -15.77
CA HIS A 100 14.43 -40.98 -16.72
C HIS A 100 14.81 -40.17 -17.95
N GLY A 101 15.85 -39.32 -17.83
CA GLY A 101 16.28 -38.41 -18.88
C GLY A 101 15.82 -36.98 -18.68
N ALA A 102 16.58 -36.05 -19.27
CA ALA A 102 16.37 -34.60 -19.11
C ALA A 102 15.05 -34.06 -19.71
N LYS A 103 14.32 -34.86 -20.48
CA LYS A 103 13.04 -34.49 -21.12
C LYS A 103 11.85 -35.32 -20.62
N HIS A 104 12.03 -36.01 -19.51
CA HIS A 104 10.98 -36.85 -18.93
C HIS A 104 10.00 -35.98 -18.10
N GLU A 105 8.76 -36.42 -18.00
CA GLU A 105 7.69 -35.72 -17.28
C GLU A 105 8.01 -35.52 -15.78
N GLU A 106 8.62 -36.51 -15.12
CA GLU A 106 9.05 -36.38 -13.71
C GLU A 106 10.12 -35.31 -13.53
N THR A 107 11.03 -35.16 -14.52
CA THR A 107 12.00 -34.08 -14.53
C THR A 107 11.31 -32.72 -14.61
N ALA A 108 10.23 -32.59 -15.40
CA ALA A 108 9.45 -31.35 -15.47
C ALA A 108 8.75 -31.03 -14.14
N THR A 109 8.25 -32.04 -13.41
CA THR A 109 7.67 -31.85 -12.07
C THR A 109 8.70 -31.29 -11.09
N LEU A 110 9.92 -31.89 -11.06
CA LEU A 110 11.00 -31.42 -10.19
C LEU A 110 11.49 -30.01 -10.54
N LEU A 111 11.57 -29.68 -11.84
CA LEU A 111 11.89 -28.33 -12.30
C LEU A 111 10.85 -27.32 -11.84
N ASN A 112 9.56 -27.65 -11.92
CA ASN A 112 8.46 -26.81 -11.45
C ASN A 112 8.57 -26.54 -9.94
N GLU A 113 8.77 -27.57 -9.11
CA GLU A 113 8.84 -27.41 -7.66
C GLU A 113 10.10 -26.66 -7.20
N LEU A 114 11.24 -26.91 -7.85
CA LEU A 114 12.48 -26.15 -7.58
C LEU A 114 12.32 -24.67 -7.99
N ALA A 115 11.56 -24.41 -9.06
CA ALA A 115 11.27 -23.04 -9.47
C ALA A 115 10.36 -22.33 -8.47
N LEU A 116 9.35 -22.99 -7.91
CA LEU A 116 8.51 -22.44 -6.85
C LEU A 116 9.33 -22.11 -5.60
N LEU A 117 10.28 -22.99 -5.23
CA LEU A 117 11.22 -22.71 -4.13
C LEU A 117 12.09 -21.47 -4.44
N PHE A 118 12.59 -21.34 -5.68
CA PHE A 118 13.37 -20.17 -6.08
C PHE A 118 12.55 -18.90 -6.10
N GLN A 119 11.26 -18.96 -6.46
CA GLN A 119 10.35 -17.83 -6.36
C GLN A 119 10.18 -17.37 -4.91
N GLU A 120 10.02 -18.31 -3.96
CA GLU A 120 9.95 -17.99 -2.53
C GLU A 120 11.24 -17.33 -1.99
N GLN A 121 12.38 -17.65 -2.59
CA GLN A 121 13.68 -17.02 -2.29
C GLN A 121 13.93 -15.74 -3.09
N ALA A 122 12.94 -15.25 -3.87
CA ALA A 122 13.08 -14.13 -4.80
C ALA A 122 14.19 -14.31 -5.87
N LYS A 123 14.61 -15.55 -6.15
CA LYS A 123 15.52 -15.91 -7.26
C LYS A 123 14.74 -16.05 -8.58
N PHE A 124 14.09 -14.95 -8.99
CA PHE A 124 13.11 -15.00 -10.09
C PHE A 124 13.69 -15.41 -11.44
N SER A 125 14.94 -15.02 -11.75
CA SER A 125 15.59 -15.37 -13.01
C SER A 125 15.83 -16.89 -13.11
N ASP A 126 16.25 -17.52 -12.02
CA ASP A 126 16.47 -18.96 -11.95
C ASP A 126 15.13 -19.71 -12.02
N ALA A 127 14.12 -19.24 -11.27
CA ALA A 127 12.77 -19.80 -11.31
C ALA A 127 12.19 -19.79 -12.73
N ARG A 128 12.32 -18.65 -13.44
CA ARG A 128 11.87 -18.51 -14.83
C ARG A 128 12.54 -19.52 -15.76
N ALA A 129 13.87 -19.65 -15.67
CA ALA A 129 14.61 -20.58 -16.53
C ALA A 129 14.17 -22.03 -16.32
N LEU A 130 13.91 -22.43 -15.05
CA LEU A 130 13.43 -23.77 -14.73
C LEU A 130 12.00 -24.00 -15.26
N LEU A 131 11.09 -23.03 -15.10
CA LEU A 131 9.71 -23.14 -15.59
C LEU A 131 9.64 -23.14 -17.11
N GLN A 132 10.45 -22.34 -17.80
CA GLN A 132 10.53 -22.40 -19.27
C GLN A 132 10.98 -23.77 -19.76
N ARG A 133 11.95 -24.38 -19.07
CA ARG A 133 12.38 -25.74 -19.37
C ARG A 133 11.27 -26.76 -19.08
N ALA A 134 10.59 -26.66 -17.94
CA ALA A 134 9.46 -27.52 -17.59
C ALA A 134 8.32 -27.40 -18.60
N LEU A 135 8.01 -26.17 -19.03
CA LEU A 135 6.98 -25.90 -20.05
C LEU A 135 7.30 -26.61 -21.36
N ALA A 136 8.53 -26.47 -21.88
CA ALA A 136 8.94 -27.13 -23.12
C ALA A 136 8.84 -28.66 -23.04
N ILE A 137 9.17 -29.26 -21.88
CA ILE A 137 9.03 -30.71 -21.66
C ILE A 137 7.56 -31.10 -21.66
N ARG A 138 6.68 -30.33 -20.95
CA ARG A 138 5.25 -30.62 -20.89
C ARG A 138 4.55 -30.47 -22.25
N GLU A 139 4.88 -29.40 -23.00
CA GLU A 139 4.34 -29.21 -24.36
C GLU A 139 4.78 -30.31 -25.32
N GLN A 140 6.02 -30.80 -25.21
CA GLN A 140 6.51 -31.90 -26.04
C GLN A 140 5.86 -33.22 -25.66
N ALA A 141 5.63 -33.50 -24.37
CA ALA A 141 5.12 -34.77 -23.87
C ALA A 141 3.59 -34.92 -24.04
N PHE A 142 2.85 -33.86 -23.77
CA PHE A 142 1.39 -33.89 -23.65
C PHE A 142 0.68 -32.91 -24.59
N GLY A 143 1.38 -32.01 -25.25
CA GLY A 143 0.81 -30.96 -26.09
C GLY A 143 0.56 -29.64 -25.38
N PRO A 144 0.27 -28.57 -26.15
CA PRO A 144 0.11 -27.22 -25.65
C PRO A 144 -1.13 -27.00 -24.77
N ASP A 145 -2.18 -27.84 -24.97
CA ASP A 145 -3.49 -27.68 -24.35
C ASP A 145 -3.75 -28.70 -23.22
N HIS A 146 -2.71 -29.28 -22.67
CA HIS A 146 -2.82 -30.25 -21.58
C HIS A 146 -2.87 -29.58 -20.19
N PRO A 147 -3.60 -30.15 -19.19
CA PRO A 147 -3.67 -29.60 -17.82
C PRO A 147 -2.32 -29.37 -17.17
N LEU A 148 -1.37 -30.30 -17.35
CA LEU A 148 -0.03 -30.16 -16.79
C LEU A 148 0.76 -29.00 -17.43
N THR A 149 0.48 -28.70 -18.70
CA THR A 149 1.00 -27.50 -19.38
C THR A 149 0.41 -26.23 -18.76
N ALA A 150 -0.92 -26.21 -18.51
CA ALA A 150 -1.58 -25.08 -17.86
C ALA A 150 -1.06 -24.81 -16.44
N THR A 151 -0.72 -25.85 -15.68
CA THR A 151 -0.08 -25.71 -14.36
C THR A 151 1.25 -24.96 -14.46
N VAL A 152 2.11 -25.34 -15.39
CA VAL A 152 3.42 -24.70 -15.57
C VAL A 152 3.26 -23.27 -16.10
N LEU A 153 2.29 -23.03 -17.02
CA LEU A 153 1.97 -21.69 -17.51
C LEU A 153 1.56 -20.76 -16.37
N ASN A 154 0.67 -21.22 -15.47
CA ASN A 154 0.24 -20.46 -14.31
C ASN A 154 1.42 -20.09 -13.38
N ASN A 155 2.31 -21.04 -13.09
CA ASN A 155 3.47 -20.79 -12.24
C ASN A 155 4.50 -19.87 -12.92
N LEU A 156 4.70 -20.00 -14.24
CA LEU A 156 5.55 -19.10 -15.01
C LEU A 156 4.97 -17.67 -15.04
N ALA A 157 3.67 -17.55 -15.22
CA ALA A 157 2.97 -16.26 -15.12
C ALA A 157 3.18 -15.59 -13.75
N SER A 158 3.10 -16.37 -12.66
CA SER A 158 3.36 -15.90 -11.31
C SER A 158 4.79 -15.34 -11.14
N VAL A 159 5.79 -15.97 -11.76
CA VAL A 159 7.17 -15.46 -11.76
C VAL A 159 7.29 -14.15 -12.55
N TYR A 160 6.66 -14.06 -13.73
CA TYR A 160 6.61 -12.80 -14.49
C TYR A 160 5.92 -11.68 -13.71
N ASN A 161 4.80 -11.99 -13.04
CA ASN A 161 4.12 -11.04 -12.15
C ASN A 161 5.07 -10.53 -11.05
N SER A 162 5.78 -11.44 -10.37
CA SER A 162 6.77 -11.07 -9.33
C SER A 162 7.93 -10.21 -9.85
N GLN A 163 8.18 -10.23 -11.15
CA GLN A 163 9.18 -9.39 -11.84
C GLN A 163 8.60 -8.06 -12.37
N GLY A 164 7.30 -7.79 -12.15
CA GLY A 164 6.61 -6.61 -12.70
C GLY A 164 6.38 -6.67 -14.21
N GLN A 165 6.52 -7.85 -14.82
CA GLN A 165 6.25 -8.10 -16.24
C GLN A 165 4.79 -8.53 -16.41
N TYR A 166 3.88 -7.59 -16.14
CA TYR A 166 2.44 -7.88 -15.99
C TYR A 166 1.80 -8.33 -17.30
N SER A 167 2.17 -7.74 -18.44
CA SER A 167 1.61 -8.12 -19.75
C SER A 167 1.97 -9.54 -20.15
N GLU A 168 3.21 -9.97 -19.89
CA GLU A 168 3.67 -11.33 -20.12
C GLU A 168 2.96 -12.32 -19.17
N ALA A 169 2.79 -11.94 -17.91
CA ALA A 169 2.05 -12.73 -16.93
C ALA A 169 0.60 -12.92 -17.34
N GLU A 170 -0.08 -11.86 -17.75
CA GLU A 170 -1.47 -11.86 -18.23
C GLU A 170 -1.65 -12.83 -19.40
N ALA A 171 -0.78 -12.71 -20.42
CA ALA A 171 -0.85 -13.59 -21.60
C ALA A 171 -0.74 -15.08 -21.23
N LEU A 172 0.12 -15.44 -20.29
CA LEU A 172 0.29 -16.82 -19.83
C LEU A 172 -0.89 -17.28 -18.97
N TYR A 173 -1.43 -16.44 -18.09
CA TYR A 173 -2.64 -16.77 -17.32
C TYR A 173 -3.86 -16.93 -18.23
N LYS A 174 -4.07 -16.08 -19.22
CA LYS A 174 -5.16 -16.21 -20.21
C LYS A 174 -5.03 -17.51 -21.02
N ARG A 175 -3.81 -17.90 -21.38
CA ARG A 175 -3.56 -19.19 -22.02
C ARG A 175 -3.91 -20.37 -21.08
N ALA A 176 -3.46 -20.32 -19.84
CA ALA A 176 -3.79 -21.34 -18.83
C ALA A 176 -5.29 -21.41 -18.57
N LEU A 177 -5.96 -20.25 -18.47
CA LEU A 177 -7.40 -20.14 -18.29
C LEU A 177 -8.17 -20.81 -19.43
N THR A 178 -7.81 -20.55 -20.68
CA THR A 178 -8.42 -21.19 -21.87
C THR A 178 -8.31 -22.71 -21.81
N ILE A 179 -7.16 -23.24 -21.36
CA ILE A 179 -6.99 -24.70 -21.23
C ILE A 179 -7.92 -25.25 -20.14
N TRP A 180 -8.03 -24.60 -18.99
CA TRP A 180 -8.92 -25.04 -17.92
C TRP A 180 -10.38 -24.96 -18.29
N GLU A 181 -10.82 -23.91 -19.00
CA GLU A 181 -12.20 -23.74 -19.46
C GLU A 181 -12.64 -24.85 -20.43
N ASN A 182 -11.76 -25.28 -21.34
CA ASN A 182 -12.04 -26.29 -22.33
C ASN A 182 -12.10 -27.70 -21.75
N LEU A 183 -11.44 -27.97 -20.63
CA LEU A 183 -11.31 -29.33 -20.10
C LEU A 183 -12.48 -29.77 -19.22
N GLU A 184 -13.00 -28.91 -18.41
CA GLU A 184 -14.19 -29.05 -17.56
C GLU A 184 -14.30 -27.80 -16.67
N PRO A 185 -15.42 -27.08 -16.66
CA PRO A 185 -15.58 -25.82 -15.96
C PRO A 185 -15.63 -25.94 -14.43
N GLU A 186 -15.45 -27.14 -13.87
CA GLU A 186 -15.59 -27.45 -12.45
C GLU A 186 -14.28 -27.92 -11.82
N LYS A 187 -13.13 -27.29 -12.16
CA LYS A 187 -11.84 -27.61 -11.53
C LYS A 187 -11.33 -26.48 -10.64
N LEU A 188 -10.74 -26.84 -9.49
CA LEU A 188 -10.17 -25.90 -8.54
C LEU A 188 -9.06 -25.03 -9.16
N ASN A 189 -8.33 -25.58 -10.14
CA ASN A 189 -7.25 -24.87 -10.84
C ASN A 189 -7.79 -23.70 -11.68
N LEU A 190 -9.03 -23.82 -12.22
CA LEU A 190 -9.69 -22.70 -12.89
C LEU A 190 -9.88 -21.52 -11.94
N ALA A 191 -10.39 -21.78 -10.72
CA ALA A 191 -10.58 -20.73 -9.74
C ALA A 191 -9.25 -20.07 -9.30
N ALA A 192 -8.19 -20.87 -9.14
CA ALA A 192 -6.87 -20.36 -8.80
C ALA A 192 -6.27 -19.50 -9.94
N THR A 193 -6.42 -19.93 -11.19
CA THR A 193 -5.94 -19.16 -12.34
C THR A 193 -6.71 -17.85 -12.50
N LEU A 194 -8.03 -17.84 -12.28
CA LEU A 194 -8.86 -16.64 -12.29
C LEU A 194 -8.45 -15.65 -11.18
N ASP A 195 -8.19 -16.14 -9.97
CA ASP A 195 -7.72 -15.33 -8.83
C ASP A 195 -6.36 -14.67 -9.13
N ASN A 196 -5.42 -15.45 -9.66
CA ASN A 196 -4.10 -14.96 -10.06
C ASN A 196 -4.18 -13.97 -11.24
N LEU A 197 -5.01 -14.24 -12.25
CA LEU A 197 -5.23 -13.34 -13.38
C LEU A 197 -5.82 -12.01 -12.91
N ALA A 198 -6.83 -12.06 -12.03
CA ALA A 198 -7.44 -10.86 -11.47
C ALA A 198 -6.42 -9.96 -10.78
N SER A 199 -5.47 -10.55 -10.05
CA SER A 199 -4.38 -9.79 -9.42
C SER A 199 -3.46 -9.10 -10.43
N VAL A 200 -3.16 -9.73 -11.56
CA VAL A 200 -2.36 -9.11 -12.62
C VAL A 200 -3.12 -8.02 -13.35
N GLU A 201 -4.42 -8.22 -13.61
CA GLU A 201 -5.29 -7.22 -14.22
C GLU A 201 -5.43 -5.98 -13.33
N GLU A 202 -5.41 -6.15 -11.99
CA GLU A 202 -5.32 -5.04 -11.05
C GLU A 202 -4.02 -4.25 -11.23
N ASP A 203 -2.88 -4.95 -11.30
CA ASP A 203 -1.57 -4.33 -11.54
C ASP A 203 -1.48 -3.60 -12.91
N LEU A 204 -2.25 -4.09 -13.91
CA LEU A 204 -2.40 -3.45 -15.22
C LEU A 204 -3.43 -2.31 -15.22
N GLY A 205 -4.16 -2.09 -14.13
CA GLY A 205 -5.22 -1.10 -14.02
C GLY A 205 -6.52 -1.50 -14.72
N GLU A 206 -6.69 -2.77 -15.09
CA GLU A 206 -7.88 -3.33 -15.71
C GLU A 206 -8.94 -3.72 -14.66
N TYR A 207 -9.24 -2.79 -13.76
CA TYR A 207 -10.01 -3.06 -12.53
C TYR A 207 -11.36 -3.73 -12.76
N SER A 208 -12.08 -3.39 -13.84
CA SER A 208 -13.37 -4.01 -14.12
C SER A 208 -13.24 -5.51 -14.45
N GLN A 209 -12.18 -5.88 -15.17
CA GLN A 209 -11.89 -7.28 -15.51
C GLN A 209 -11.43 -8.04 -14.26
N ALA A 210 -10.54 -7.42 -13.47
CA ALA A 210 -10.07 -7.99 -12.21
C ALA A 210 -11.24 -8.29 -11.26
N GLU A 211 -12.18 -7.35 -11.07
CA GLU A 211 -13.37 -7.55 -10.24
C GLU A 211 -14.25 -8.68 -10.75
N GLU A 212 -14.46 -8.78 -12.07
CA GLU A 212 -15.21 -9.87 -12.68
C GLU A 212 -14.52 -11.23 -12.44
N HIS A 213 -13.20 -11.30 -12.65
CA HIS A 213 -12.45 -12.53 -12.46
C HIS A 213 -12.39 -12.97 -10.99
N PHE A 214 -12.23 -12.05 -10.02
CA PHE A 214 -12.35 -12.40 -8.60
C PHE A 214 -13.73 -12.94 -8.25
N ARG A 215 -14.81 -12.32 -8.73
CA ARG A 215 -16.19 -12.82 -8.52
C ARG A 215 -16.38 -14.19 -9.12
N ARG A 216 -15.87 -14.41 -10.31
CA ARG A 216 -15.96 -15.71 -11.01
C ARG A 216 -15.13 -16.78 -10.30
N ALA A 217 -13.91 -16.47 -9.86
CA ALA A 217 -13.07 -17.38 -9.07
C ALA A 217 -13.78 -17.84 -7.80
N LEU A 218 -14.38 -16.88 -7.07
CA LEU A 218 -15.15 -17.15 -5.86
C LEU A 218 -16.34 -18.07 -6.14
N ALA A 219 -17.15 -17.76 -7.17
CA ALA A 219 -18.33 -18.54 -7.53
C ALA A 219 -17.97 -19.97 -7.96
N VAL A 220 -16.93 -20.14 -8.79
CA VAL A 220 -16.44 -21.46 -9.22
C VAL A 220 -16.01 -22.28 -8.01
N ARG A 221 -15.18 -21.72 -7.13
CA ARG A 221 -14.69 -22.45 -5.98
C ARG A 221 -15.80 -22.82 -5.00
N GLN A 222 -16.70 -21.88 -4.68
CA GLN A 222 -17.84 -22.14 -3.78
C GLN A 222 -18.76 -23.24 -4.32
N LYS A 223 -18.95 -23.29 -5.65
CA LYS A 223 -19.75 -24.35 -6.29
C LYS A 223 -19.14 -25.74 -6.13
N ILE A 224 -17.80 -25.84 -6.19
CA ILE A 224 -17.09 -27.14 -6.17
C ILE A 224 -16.96 -27.66 -4.74
N VAL A 225 -16.52 -26.82 -3.80
CA VAL A 225 -16.12 -27.25 -2.45
C VAL A 225 -16.98 -26.67 -1.33
N GLY A 226 -17.95 -25.85 -1.66
CA GLY A 226 -18.81 -25.16 -0.69
C GLY A 226 -18.23 -23.83 -0.19
N PRO A 227 -19.09 -23.01 0.47
CA PRO A 227 -18.71 -21.65 0.87
C PRO A 227 -17.69 -21.57 2.00
N ASN A 228 -17.53 -22.62 2.80
CA ASN A 228 -16.68 -22.64 4.00
C ASN A 228 -15.31 -23.31 3.75
N ASP A 229 -14.95 -23.57 2.49
CA ASP A 229 -13.63 -24.10 2.15
C ASP A 229 -12.53 -23.04 2.38
N THR A 230 -11.39 -23.47 2.91
CA THR A 230 -10.27 -22.56 3.22
C THR A 230 -9.70 -21.83 2.02
N GLY A 231 -9.83 -22.38 0.83
CA GLY A 231 -9.43 -21.71 -0.40
C GLY A 231 -10.44 -20.66 -0.88
N VAL A 232 -11.73 -20.77 -0.46
CA VAL A 232 -12.68 -19.67 -0.62
C VAL A 232 -12.22 -18.48 0.21
N ALA A 233 -11.73 -18.71 1.44
CA ALA A 233 -11.16 -17.67 2.27
C ALA A 233 -9.94 -17.00 1.63
N THR A 234 -9.10 -17.73 0.90
CA THR A 234 -7.97 -17.17 0.15
C THR A 234 -8.45 -16.17 -0.91
N ILE A 235 -9.43 -16.57 -1.75
CA ILE A 235 -9.99 -15.68 -2.76
C ILE A 235 -10.67 -14.45 -2.12
N LEU A 236 -11.45 -14.65 -1.05
CA LEU A 236 -12.07 -13.54 -0.32
C LEU A 236 -11.02 -12.56 0.25
N ASN A 237 -9.91 -13.07 0.76
CA ASN A 237 -8.80 -12.24 1.25
C ASN A 237 -8.16 -11.44 0.11
N ASN A 238 -7.85 -12.06 -1.01
CA ASN A 238 -7.25 -11.39 -2.16
C ASN A 238 -8.21 -10.35 -2.75
N PHE A 239 -9.48 -10.69 -2.91
CA PHE A 239 -10.51 -9.77 -3.38
C PHE A 239 -10.73 -8.59 -2.39
N GLY A 240 -10.63 -8.84 -1.08
CA GLY A 240 -10.67 -7.80 -0.06
C GLY A 240 -9.45 -6.86 -0.14
N MET A 241 -8.28 -7.41 -0.43
CA MET A 241 -7.07 -6.61 -0.67
C MET A 241 -7.20 -5.75 -1.92
N TYR A 242 -7.71 -6.29 -3.04
CA TYR A 242 -8.06 -5.55 -4.23
C TYR A 242 -8.93 -4.31 -3.92
N TYR A 243 -9.96 -4.44 -3.10
CA TYR A 243 -10.76 -3.29 -2.69
C TYR A 243 -10.02 -2.32 -1.75
N ASN A 244 -9.14 -2.83 -0.88
CA ASN A 244 -8.29 -1.99 -0.04
C ASN A 244 -7.39 -1.06 -0.88
N GLU A 245 -6.83 -1.56 -1.97
CA GLU A 245 -5.95 -0.77 -2.84
C GLU A 245 -6.68 0.29 -3.62
N GLN A 246 -7.94 0.03 -3.93
CA GLN A 246 -8.81 1.02 -4.55
C GLN A 246 -9.46 1.97 -3.54
N ALA A 247 -9.02 1.98 -2.28
CA ALA A 247 -9.61 2.76 -1.21
C ALA A 247 -11.12 2.48 -0.97
N ARG A 248 -11.63 1.36 -1.48
CA ARG A 248 -13.02 0.89 -1.30
C ARG A 248 -13.15 0.08 -0.01
N TYR A 249 -12.77 0.67 1.11
CA TYR A 249 -12.65 0.00 2.41
C TYR A 249 -13.96 -0.58 2.94
N SER A 250 -15.11 0.01 2.59
CA SER A 250 -16.44 -0.50 2.94
C SER A 250 -16.78 -1.83 2.26
N GLU A 251 -16.20 -2.08 1.09
CA GLU A 251 -16.37 -3.32 0.32
C GLU A 251 -15.30 -4.35 0.69
N ALA A 252 -14.09 -3.90 1.05
CA ALA A 252 -12.99 -4.75 1.51
C ALA A 252 -13.31 -5.44 2.85
N GLU A 253 -13.85 -4.69 3.81
CA GLU A 253 -14.08 -5.20 5.18
C GLU A 253 -14.95 -6.47 5.23
N PRO A 254 -16.11 -6.58 4.58
CA PRO A 254 -16.94 -7.79 4.63
C PRO A 254 -16.25 -9.01 4.02
N LEU A 255 -15.45 -8.85 2.97
CA LEU A 255 -14.71 -9.94 2.35
C LEU A 255 -13.59 -10.43 3.28
N LEU A 256 -12.82 -9.53 3.86
CA LEU A 256 -11.75 -9.87 4.79
C LEU A 256 -12.29 -10.49 6.09
N ARG A 257 -13.45 -10.04 6.58
CA ARG A 257 -14.16 -10.70 7.70
C ARG A 257 -14.64 -12.09 7.34
N GLY A 258 -15.14 -12.29 6.11
CA GLY A 258 -15.52 -13.61 5.59
C GLY A 258 -14.33 -14.55 5.54
N ALA A 259 -13.19 -14.10 5.02
CA ALA A 259 -11.95 -14.87 4.99
C ALA A 259 -11.49 -15.26 6.41
N LEU A 260 -11.50 -14.28 7.33
CA LEU A 260 -11.13 -14.48 8.73
C LEU A 260 -12.01 -15.55 9.38
N ALA A 261 -13.33 -15.46 9.26
CA ALA A 261 -14.27 -16.40 9.85
C ALA A 261 -14.08 -17.84 9.33
N ILE A 262 -13.92 -17.99 8.01
CA ILE A 262 -13.72 -19.33 7.40
C ILE A 262 -12.38 -19.92 7.89
N TRP A 263 -11.31 -19.14 7.96
CA TRP A 263 -10.03 -19.64 8.46
C TRP A 263 -10.05 -19.94 9.94
N GLU A 264 -10.74 -19.15 10.78
CA GLU A 264 -10.92 -19.43 12.20
C GLU A 264 -11.69 -20.73 12.44
N GLU A 265 -12.78 -20.96 11.70
CA GLU A 265 -13.59 -22.18 11.80
C GLU A 265 -12.85 -23.42 11.24
N GLY A 266 -12.25 -23.29 10.06
CA GLY A 266 -11.65 -24.42 9.34
C GLY A 266 -10.26 -24.81 9.83
N LEU A 267 -9.42 -23.84 10.20
CA LEU A 267 -8.02 -24.04 10.58
C LEU A 267 -7.75 -23.80 12.08
N GLY A 268 -8.69 -23.17 12.78
CA GLY A 268 -8.56 -22.74 14.15
C GLY A 268 -8.06 -21.31 14.32
N PRO A 269 -8.40 -20.65 15.45
CA PRO A 269 -8.19 -19.21 15.68
C PRO A 269 -6.72 -18.78 15.82
N GLU A 270 -5.80 -19.73 15.91
CA GLU A 270 -4.36 -19.48 16.02
C GLU A 270 -3.57 -19.89 14.76
N HIS A 271 -4.28 -20.16 13.67
CA HIS A 271 -3.62 -20.52 12.42
C HIS A 271 -2.98 -19.28 11.75
N PRO A 272 -1.80 -19.39 11.10
CA PRO A 272 -1.12 -18.28 10.44
C PRO A 272 -1.94 -17.51 9.42
N ASN A 273 -2.88 -18.16 8.71
CA ASN A 273 -3.77 -17.48 7.77
C ASN A 273 -4.74 -16.52 8.47
N VAL A 274 -5.17 -16.85 9.70
CA VAL A 274 -5.96 -15.94 10.55
C VAL A 274 -5.18 -14.66 10.83
N ALA A 275 -3.89 -14.79 11.13
CA ALA A 275 -3.03 -13.63 11.33
C ALA A 275 -2.87 -12.80 10.05
N ALA A 276 -2.80 -13.42 8.88
CA ALA A 276 -2.77 -12.72 7.60
C ALA A 276 -4.06 -11.91 7.36
N ALA A 277 -5.24 -12.52 7.55
CA ALA A 277 -6.52 -11.82 7.42
C ALA A 277 -6.63 -10.64 8.41
N LEU A 278 -6.18 -10.83 9.67
CA LEU A 278 -6.16 -9.77 10.68
C LEU A 278 -5.24 -8.62 10.28
N CYS A 279 -4.08 -8.91 9.70
CA CYS A 279 -3.15 -7.92 9.19
C CYS A 279 -3.78 -7.12 8.02
N ASN A 280 -4.45 -7.81 7.08
CA ASN A 280 -5.05 -7.18 5.91
C ASN A 280 -6.29 -6.35 6.25
N ILE A 281 -7.16 -6.82 7.16
CA ILE A 281 -8.34 -6.06 7.57
C ILE A 281 -7.95 -4.82 8.38
N SER A 282 -6.82 -4.85 9.09
CA SER A 282 -6.30 -3.69 9.84
C SER A 282 -6.04 -2.49 8.94
N VAL A 283 -5.70 -2.72 7.66
CA VAL A 283 -5.52 -1.65 6.66
C VAL A 283 -6.85 -0.93 6.41
N ALA A 284 -7.93 -1.68 6.13
CA ALA A 284 -9.26 -1.12 5.95
C ALA A 284 -9.71 -0.34 7.20
N TRP A 285 -9.56 -0.93 8.38
CA TRP A 285 -9.95 -0.28 9.64
C TRP A 285 -9.17 0.97 9.95
N ARG A 286 -7.85 0.99 9.68
CA ARG A 286 -7.03 2.21 9.83
C ARG A 286 -7.57 3.35 8.96
N HIS A 287 -7.90 3.07 7.70
CA HIS A 287 -8.43 4.09 6.79
C HIS A 287 -9.87 4.51 7.10
N GLN A 288 -10.66 3.63 7.73
CA GLN A 288 -12.00 3.95 8.22
C GLN A 288 -12.00 4.68 9.58
N GLY A 289 -10.83 4.94 10.18
CA GLY A 289 -10.72 5.54 11.50
C GLY A 289 -11.01 4.59 12.68
N LYS A 290 -11.16 3.29 12.43
CA LYS A 290 -11.34 2.23 13.44
C LYS A 290 -9.99 1.81 14.02
N TYR A 291 -9.32 2.76 14.66
CA TYR A 291 -7.91 2.59 15.07
C TYR A 291 -7.71 1.54 16.16
N SER A 292 -8.64 1.44 17.09
CA SER A 292 -8.58 0.45 18.17
C SER A 292 -8.74 -0.98 17.65
N GLU A 293 -9.65 -1.19 16.71
CA GLU A 293 -9.86 -2.48 16.05
C GLU A 293 -8.62 -2.87 15.23
N ALA A 294 -8.05 -1.92 14.51
CA ALA A 294 -6.82 -2.13 13.74
C ALA A 294 -5.64 -2.53 14.65
N ALA A 295 -5.46 -1.84 15.78
CA ALA A 295 -4.41 -2.14 16.76
C ALA A 295 -4.57 -3.54 17.34
N ASN A 296 -5.78 -3.90 17.79
CA ASN A 296 -6.07 -5.21 18.37
C ASN A 296 -5.84 -6.34 17.33
N ALA A 297 -6.25 -6.15 16.08
CA ALA A 297 -6.02 -7.12 15.02
C ALA A 297 -4.53 -7.35 14.76
N LEU A 298 -3.74 -6.28 14.68
CA LEU A 298 -2.30 -6.37 14.47
C LEU A 298 -1.57 -7.03 15.66
N GLN A 299 -1.96 -6.72 16.89
CA GLN A 299 -1.40 -7.37 18.08
C GLN A 299 -1.72 -8.87 18.09
N ARG A 300 -2.96 -9.25 17.76
CA ARG A 300 -3.36 -10.66 17.64
C ARG A 300 -2.59 -11.36 16.51
N SER A 301 -2.44 -10.70 15.35
CA SER A 301 -1.63 -11.20 14.24
C SER A 301 -0.19 -11.49 14.67
N LEU A 302 0.45 -10.55 15.36
CA LEU A 302 1.81 -10.73 15.93
C LEU A 302 1.90 -11.91 16.87
N ALA A 303 0.94 -12.07 17.78
CA ALA A 303 0.92 -13.16 18.75
C ALA A 303 0.84 -14.53 18.04
N ILE A 304 -0.06 -14.65 17.04
CA ILE A 304 -0.24 -15.88 16.27
C ILE A 304 1.04 -16.21 15.49
N TRP A 305 1.59 -15.26 14.71
CA TRP A 305 2.81 -15.52 13.92
C TRP A 305 4.04 -15.77 14.78
N THR A 306 4.17 -15.08 15.94
CA THR A 306 5.27 -15.33 16.88
C THR A 306 5.19 -16.74 17.45
N LYS A 307 3.99 -17.22 17.78
CA LYS A 307 3.77 -18.58 18.29
C LYS A 307 4.01 -19.64 17.22
N ALA A 308 3.57 -19.39 15.98
CA ALA A 308 3.66 -20.35 14.88
C ALA A 308 5.07 -20.47 14.29
N TYR A 309 5.77 -19.37 14.14
CA TYR A 309 7.00 -19.28 13.35
C TYR A 309 8.21 -18.76 14.13
N GLY A 310 8.01 -18.29 15.38
CA GLY A 310 9.06 -17.61 16.14
C GLY A 310 9.17 -16.11 15.81
N PRO A 311 9.92 -15.33 16.63
CA PRO A 311 9.94 -13.87 16.58
C PRO A 311 10.71 -13.28 15.38
N GLU A 312 11.36 -14.11 14.58
CA GLU A 312 12.23 -13.68 13.47
C GLU A 312 11.63 -13.95 12.09
N HIS A 313 10.37 -14.38 12.04
CA HIS A 313 9.73 -14.70 10.77
C HIS A 313 9.33 -13.42 10.00
N PRO A 314 9.47 -13.37 8.66
CA PRO A 314 9.16 -12.20 7.83
C PRO A 314 7.75 -11.61 8.03
N ASN A 315 6.74 -12.44 8.26
CA ASN A 315 5.37 -11.97 8.49
C ASN A 315 5.26 -11.05 9.73
N ILE A 316 6.14 -11.25 10.72
CA ILE A 316 6.23 -10.39 11.91
C ILE A 316 6.68 -8.99 11.52
N ALA A 317 7.62 -8.88 10.57
CA ALA A 317 8.01 -7.58 10.03
C ALA A 317 6.84 -6.86 9.36
N SER A 318 5.97 -7.58 8.63
CA SER A 318 4.77 -6.99 8.01
C SER A 318 3.80 -6.45 9.06
N ALA A 319 3.57 -7.17 10.15
CA ALA A 319 2.69 -6.69 11.22
C ALA A 319 3.27 -5.47 11.95
N PHE A 320 4.57 -5.46 12.26
CA PHE A 320 5.24 -4.28 12.82
C PHE A 320 5.22 -3.09 11.85
N ASN A 321 5.42 -3.31 10.55
CA ASN A 321 5.29 -2.25 9.56
C ASN A 321 3.88 -1.63 9.57
N ASN A 322 2.83 -2.45 9.63
CA ASN A 322 1.45 -1.96 9.68
C ASN A 322 1.12 -1.28 11.02
N LEU A 323 1.69 -1.74 12.16
CA LEU A 323 1.64 -1.02 13.43
C LEU A 323 2.32 0.34 13.32
N GLY A 324 3.52 0.40 12.76
CA GLY A 324 4.23 1.65 12.52
C GLY A 324 3.41 2.63 11.68
N LEU A 325 2.74 2.16 10.61
CA LEU A 325 1.83 2.97 9.80
C LEU A 325 0.60 3.45 10.59
N LEU A 326 0.04 2.60 11.47
CA LEU A 326 -1.07 2.98 12.35
C LEU A 326 -0.63 4.05 13.34
N GLN A 327 0.50 3.86 14.03
CA GLN A 327 1.05 4.84 14.97
C GLN A 327 1.40 6.17 14.30
N LYS A 328 1.96 6.11 13.07
CA LYS A 328 2.20 7.30 12.24
C LYS A 328 0.89 8.06 11.95
N THR A 329 -0.19 7.34 11.63
CA THR A 329 -1.52 7.94 11.39
C THR A 329 -2.04 8.65 12.65
N LEU A 330 -1.80 8.07 13.83
CA LEU A 330 -2.13 8.63 15.13
C LEU A 330 -1.15 9.72 15.61
N ARG A 331 -0.09 10.01 14.84
CA ARG A 331 1.01 10.93 15.18
C ARG A 331 1.84 10.51 16.40
N ASN A 332 1.77 9.25 16.79
CA ASN A 332 2.63 8.65 17.80
C ASN A 332 3.97 8.28 17.15
N TYR A 333 4.77 9.29 16.79
CA TYR A 333 5.99 9.13 16.00
C TYR A 333 7.05 8.25 16.68
N PRO A 334 7.31 8.35 18.00
CA PRO A 334 8.27 7.47 18.69
C PRO A 334 7.88 5.99 18.61
N GLU A 335 6.60 5.67 18.80
CA GLU A 335 6.07 4.31 18.70
C GLU A 335 6.14 3.81 17.25
N ALA A 336 5.78 4.66 16.27
CA ALA A 336 5.91 4.34 14.86
C ALA A 336 7.35 4.01 14.48
N GLU A 337 8.31 4.79 14.96
CA GLU A 337 9.74 4.53 14.75
C GLU A 337 10.17 3.19 15.34
N SER A 338 9.78 2.92 16.59
CA SER A 338 10.09 1.65 17.26
C SER A 338 9.56 0.45 16.47
N ASP A 339 8.31 0.53 15.98
CA ASP A 339 7.70 -0.55 15.22
C ASP A 339 8.38 -0.75 13.86
N PHE A 340 8.70 0.33 13.14
CA PHE A 340 9.46 0.23 11.88
C PHE A 340 10.89 -0.31 12.09
N GLN A 341 11.57 0.07 13.17
CA GLN A 341 12.89 -0.46 13.49
C GLN A 341 12.85 -1.97 13.76
N ARG A 342 11.82 -2.44 14.48
CA ARG A 342 11.59 -3.89 14.70
C ARG A 342 11.32 -4.61 13.38
N ALA A 343 10.46 -4.03 12.53
CA ALA A 343 10.19 -4.58 11.21
C ALA A 343 11.47 -4.72 10.37
N LEU A 344 12.30 -3.68 10.34
CA LEU A 344 13.54 -3.68 9.58
C LEU A 344 14.55 -4.69 10.13
N ALA A 345 14.71 -4.77 11.46
CA ALA A 345 15.63 -5.70 12.11
C ALA A 345 15.29 -7.17 11.81
N VAL A 346 13.99 -7.54 11.89
CA VAL A 346 13.51 -8.88 11.54
C VAL A 346 13.83 -9.18 10.07
N TRP A 347 13.55 -8.21 9.19
CA TRP A 347 13.74 -8.37 7.76
C TRP A 347 15.21 -8.51 7.38
N GLU A 348 16.07 -7.60 7.86
CA GLU A 348 17.51 -7.61 7.59
C GLU A 348 18.19 -8.87 8.11
N LYS A 349 17.73 -9.41 9.24
CA LYS A 349 18.22 -10.67 9.79
C LYS A 349 17.91 -11.87 8.90
N THR A 350 16.71 -11.89 8.30
CA THR A 350 16.24 -13.03 7.51
C THR A 350 16.79 -13.02 6.08
N PHE A 351 16.81 -11.87 5.43
CA PHE A 351 17.09 -11.74 4.00
C PHE A 351 18.32 -10.88 3.70
N GLY A 352 18.90 -10.26 4.72
CA GLY A 352 20.00 -9.32 4.58
C GLY A 352 19.55 -7.87 4.30
N PRO A 353 20.48 -6.89 4.48
CA PRO A 353 20.17 -5.47 4.44
C PRO A 353 19.93 -4.92 3.01
N GLU A 354 20.21 -5.70 1.97
CA GLU A 354 20.04 -5.32 0.57
C GLU A 354 18.83 -5.98 -0.12
N HIS A 355 17.96 -6.62 0.66
CA HIS A 355 16.76 -7.24 0.07
C HIS A 355 15.69 -6.17 -0.24
N PRO A 356 15.03 -6.24 -1.43
CA PRO A 356 14.13 -5.18 -1.91
C PRO A 356 12.91 -4.91 -1.02
N VAL A 357 12.43 -5.90 -0.26
CA VAL A 357 11.31 -5.66 0.67
C VAL A 357 11.73 -4.78 1.85
N GLY A 358 12.98 -4.85 2.30
CA GLY A 358 13.53 -3.91 3.28
C GLY A 358 13.44 -2.45 2.81
N ALA A 359 13.55 -2.22 1.49
CA ALA A 359 13.39 -0.89 0.90
C ALA A 359 11.98 -0.31 1.09
N ASN A 360 10.94 -1.15 1.28
CA ASN A 360 9.59 -0.65 1.60
C ASN A 360 9.54 -0.07 3.01
N ILE A 361 10.12 -0.79 3.98
CA ILE A 361 10.19 -0.34 5.36
C ILE A 361 11.03 0.94 5.44
N LEU A 362 12.18 1.00 4.75
CA LEU A 362 13.00 2.22 4.64
C LEU A 362 12.21 3.40 4.08
N SER A 363 11.37 3.17 3.07
CA SER A 363 10.50 4.21 2.49
C SER A 363 9.44 4.70 3.50
N ASN A 364 8.86 3.80 4.32
CA ASN A 364 7.91 4.18 5.37
C ASN A 364 8.58 4.98 6.49
N VAL A 365 9.80 4.59 6.90
CA VAL A 365 10.61 5.35 7.86
C VAL A 365 10.94 6.73 7.30
N ALA A 366 11.30 6.83 6.03
CA ALA A 366 11.58 8.10 5.37
C ALA A 366 10.36 9.04 5.39
N LEU A 367 9.16 8.52 5.10
CA LEU A 367 7.93 9.30 5.19
C LEU A 367 7.59 9.70 6.65
N LEU A 368 7.96 8.88 7.64
CA LEU A 368 7.88 9.28 9.05
C LEU A 368 8.85 10.43 9.34
N ARG A 369 10.12 10.33 8.89
CA ARG A 369 11.12 11.41 9.05
C ARG A 369 10.69 12.70 8.36
N LYS A 370 10.07 12.60 7.18
CA LYS A 370 9.46 13.76 6.50
C LYS A 370 8.40 14.44 7.39
N ASP A 371 7.49 13.66 7.99
CA ASP A 371 6.43 14.21 8.84
C ASP A 371 6.97 14.83 10.14
N GLU A 372 8.14 14.39 10.63
CA GLU A 372 8.90 15.00 11.72
C GLU A 372 9.69 16.25 11.28
N GLY A 373 9.76 16.56 9.98
CA GLY A 373 10.59 17.63 9.42
C GLY A 373 12.08 17.31 9.31
N LYS A 374 12.47 16.03 9.45
CA LYS A 374 13.86 15.55 9.33
C LYS A 374 14.16 15.16 7.87
N PHE A 375 14.15 16.15 6.98
CA PHE A 375 14.18 15.93 5.52
C PHE A 375 15.45 15.23 5.04
N LEU A 376 16.62 15.58 5.57
CA LEU A 376 17.90 14.96 5.18
C LEU A 376 17.94 13.47 5.52
N GLU A 377 17.40 13.07 6.67
CA GLU A 377 17.30 11.65 7.03
C GLU A 377 16.35 10.90 6.08
N ALA A 378 15.21 11.54 5.73
CA ALA A 378 14.25 10.99 4.80
C ALA A 378 14.86 10.80 3.39
N GLU A 379 15.62 11.79 2.89
CA GLU A 379 16.33 11.73 1.62
C GLU A 379 17.31 10.54 1.59
N ASN A 380 18.20 10.44 2.58
CA ASN A 380 19.19 9.35 2.67
C ASN A 380 18.54 7.95 2.69
N LEU A 381 17.43 7.79 3.40
CA LEU A 381 16.70 6.53 3.47
C LEU A 381 16.08 6.14 2.12
N LEU A 382 15.52 7.12 1.40
CA LEU A 382 14.92 6.87 0.07
C LEU A 382 16.00 6.62 -0.99
N GLU A 383 17.13 7.30 -0.93
CA GLU A 383 18.27 7.03 -1.83
C GLU A 383 18.83 5.60 -1.60
N ARG A 384 18.95 5.18 -0.33
CA ARG A 384 19.29 3.78 0.00
C ARG A 384 18.26 2.82 -0.58
N ALA A 385 16.96 3.10 -0.43
CA ALA A 385 15.89 2.27 -0.98
C ALA A 385 15.93 2.19 -2.51
N ILE A 386 16.20 3.32 -3.20
CA ILE A 386 16.40 3.36 -4.66
C ILE A 386 17.57 2.47 -5.07
N THR A 387 18.71 2.61 -4.40
CA THR A 387 19.93 1.83 -4.70
C THR A 387 19.68 0.32 -4.57
N ILE A 388 19.01 -0.11 -3.50
CA ILE A 388 18.65 -1.53 -3.30
C ILE A 388 17.76 -2.02 -4.44
N ARG A 389 16.71 -1.26 -4.80
CA ARG A 389 15.78 -1.64 -5.86
C ARG A 389 16.42 -1.67 -7.23
N GLN A 390 17.27 -0.68 -7.56
CA GLN A 390 18.00 -0.65 -8.82
C GLN A 390 18.96 -1.82 -8.96
N LYS A 391 19.65 -2.19 -7.89
CA LYS A 391 20.56 -3.34 -7.88
C LYS A 391 19.83 -4.65 -8.14
N PHE A 392 18.63 -4.80 -7.60
CA PHE A 392 17.86 -6.04 -7.63
C PHE A 392 16.99 -6.18 -8.88
N PHE A 393 16.24 -5.13 -9.23
CA PHE A 393 15.25 -5.14 -10.30
C PHE A 393 15.70 -4.41 -11.58
N GLY A 394 16.80 -3.63 -11.52
CA GLY A 394 17.20 -2.73 -12.60
C GLY A 394 16.68 -1.30 -12.43
N THR A 395 17.26 -0.38 -13.22
CA THR A 395 17.04 1.06 -13.06
C THR A 395 15.66 1.55 -13.52
N GLU A 396 14.97 0.79 -14.37
CA GLU A 396 13.70 1.14 -15.02
C GLU A 396 12.49 0.39 -14.40
N HIS A 397 12.69 -0.30 -13.27
CA HIS A 397 11.61 -1.06 -12.65
C HIS A 397 10.63 -0.16 -11.90
N LEU A 398 9.33 -0.51 -11.91
CA LEU A 398 8.25 0.27 -11.30
C LEU A 398 8.45 0.56 -9.80
N THR A 399 9.10 -0.36 -9.08
CA THR A 399 9.42 -0.14 -7.65
C THR A 399 10.38 1.03 -7.43
N VAL A 400 11.27 1.31 -8.41
CA VAL A 400 12.13 2.50 -8.38
C VAL A 400 11.30 3.76 -8.58
N ALA A 401 10.31 3.72 -9.50
CA ALA A 401 9.40 4.84 -9.75
C ALA A 401 8.60 5.23 -8.49
N VAL A 402 8.09 4.23 -7.74
CA VAL A 402 7.43 4.47 -6.43
C VAL A 402 8.34 5.23 -5.48
N THR A 403 9.60 4.81 -5.36
CA THR A 403 10.54 5.45 -4.43
C THR A 403 10.92 6.85 -4.88
N LEU A 404 11.08 7.07 -6.18
CA LEU A 404 11.31 8.41 -6.76
C LEU A 404 10.15 9.35 -6.49
N ASN A 405 8.90 8.87 -6.56
CA ASN A 405 7.72 9.65 -6.19
C ASN A 405 7.75 10.06 -4.71
N ASN A 406 8.12 9.15 -3.81
CA ASN A 406 8.25 9.45 -2.38
C ASN A 406 9.40 10.43 -2.10
N LEU A 407 10.53 10.29 -2.81
CA LEU A 407 11.65 11.23 -2.71
C LEU A 407 11.26 12.62 -3.20
N ALA A 408 10.51 12.69 -4.30
CA ALA A 408 9.97 13.94 -4.80
C ALA A 408 9.03 14.63 -3.79
N GLU A 409 8.23 13.86 -3.04
CA GLU A 409 7.39 14.39 -1.96
C GLU A 409 8.22 14.97 -0.81
N VAL A 410 9.32 14.32 -0.44
CA VAL A 410 10.28 14.84 0.55
C VAL A 410 10.88 16.15 0.07
N TYR A 411 11.41 16.19 -1.15
CA TYR A 411 11.94 17.43 -1.76
C TYR A 411 10.91 18.55 -1.82
N SER A 412 9.67 18.23 -2.21
CA SER A 412 8.58 19.21 -2.26
C SER A 412 8.25 19.78 -0.87
N SER A 413 8.32 18.95 0.16
CA SER A 413 8.05 19.36 1.56
C SER A 413 9.18 20.20 2.15
N GLU A 414 10.40 19.95 1.75
CA GLU A 414 11.60 20.73 2.12
C GLU A 414 11.69 22.08 1.36
N GLY A 415 11.01 22.20 0.23
CA GLY A 415 11.08 23.38 -0.66
C GLY A 415 12.09 23.25 -1.79
N LYS A 416 12.71 22.08 -1.99
CA LYS A 416 13.59 21.75 -3.13
C LYS A 416 12.76 21.48 -4.39
N HIS A 417 12.08 22.53 -4.90
CA HIS A 417 11.05 22.37 -5.95
C HIS A 417 11.59 21.84 -7.28
N LYS A 418 12.83 22.11 -7.65
CA LYS A 418 13.44 21.62 -8.91
C LYS A 418 13.73 20.13 -8.82
N GLU A 419 14.29 19.68 -7.73
CA GLU A 419 14.62 18.29 -7.43
C GLU A 419 13.33 17.44 -7.33
N ALA A 420 12.30 18.00 -6.69
CA ALA A 420 10.97 17.39 -6.62
C ALA A 420 10.38 17.17 -8.02
N GLU A 421 10.34 18.23 -8.85
CA GLU A 421 9.80 18.13 -10.21
C GLU A 421 10.57 17.13 -11.05
N SER A 422 11.91 17.15 -10.99
CA SER A 422 12.76 16.20 -11.72
C SER A 422 12.46 14.74 -11.33
N SER A 423 12.31 14.47 -10.03
CA SER A 423 12.05 13.13 -9.51
C SER A 423 10.64 12.65 -9.89
N TYR A 424 9.62 13.53 -9.82
CA TYR A 424 8.26 13.20 -10.27
C TYR A 424 8.21 12.91 -11.78
N LEU A 425 8.86 13.74 -12.63
CA LEU A 425 8.88 13.53 -14.08
C LEU A 425 9.59 12.23 -14.44
N ARG A 426 10.65 11.87 -13.73
CA ARG A 426 11.33 10.59 -13.93
C ARG A 426 10.43 9.41 -13.55
N ALA A 427 9.76 9.49 -12.42
CA ALA A 427 8.79 8.47 -12.01
C ALA A 427 7.64 8.36 -13.02
N LEU A 428 7.09 9.49 -13.48
CA LEU A 428 6.02 9.54 -14.47
C LEU A 428 6.42 8.84 -15.76
N ALA A 429 7.61 9.18 -16.31
CA ALA A 429 8.11 8.56 -17.54
C ALA A 429 8.27 7.04 -17.42
N MET A 430 8.72 6.55 -16.24
CA MET A 430 8.82 5.11 -15.97
C MET A 430 7.45 4.43 -15.93
N TYR A 431 6.44 5.04 -15.29
CA TYR A 431 5.09 4.50 -15.27
C TYR A 431 4.45 4.52 -16.67
N GLU A 432 4.56 5.62 -17.40
CA GLU A 432 4.02 5.72 -18.77
C GLU A 432 4.64 4.71 -19.73
N LYS A 433 5.95 4.47 -19.60
CA LYS A 433 6.68 3.49 -20.43
C LYS A 433 6.25 2.05 -20.14
N ASN A 434 6.04 1.69 -18.87
CA ASN A 434 5.78 0.31 -18.48
C ASN A 434 4.29 -0.05 -18.47
N LEU A 435 3.40 0.89 -18.11
CA LEU A 435 1.97 0.65 -17.90
C LEU A 435 1.09 1.42 -18.88
N GLY A 436 1.67 2.32 -19.68
CA GLY A 436 0.92 3.19 -20.57
C GLY A 436 0.48 4.51 -19.93
N PRO A 437 0.20 5.56 -20.78
CA PRO A 437 -0.09 6.91 -20.31
C PRO A 437 -1.47 7.09 -19.66
N GLU A 438 -2.33 6.12 -19.77
CA GLU A 438 -3.72 6.12 -19.26
C GLU A 438 -3.86 5.28 -17.96
N HIS A 439 -2.78 4.70 -17.47
CA HIS A 439 -2.82 3.86 -16.26
C HIS A 439 -3.14 4.70 -15.01
N PRO A 440 -3.99 4.22 -14.08
CA PRO A 440 -4.40 4.96 -12.88
C PRO A 440 -3.27 5.50 -12.01
N VAL A 441 -2.16 4.77 -11.92
CA VAL A 441 -0.97 5.22 -11.18
C VAL A 441 -0.36 6.48 -11.80
N VAL A 442 -0.44 6.65 -13.12
CA VAL A 442 -0.02 7.88 -13.81
C VAL A 442 -0.80 9.09 -13.28
N ALA A 443 -2.12 8.93 -13.06
CA ALA A 443 -2.92 9.98 -12.45
C ALA A 443 -2.47 10.34 -11.03
N THR A 444 -2.03 9.38 -10.24
CA THR A 444 -1.50 9.63 -8.89
C THR A 444 -0.19 10.43 -8.94
N VAL A 445 0.72 10.07 -9.83
CA VAL A 445 1.99 10.81 -9.99
C VAL A 445 1.75 12.22 -10.52
N LEU A 446 0.85 12.38 -11.51
CA LEU A 446 0.43 13.69 -12.02
C LEU A 446 -0.17 14.57 -10.92
N TYR A 447 -1.00 13.99 -10.06
CA TYR A 447 -1.56 14.70 -8.92
C TYR A 447 -0.48 15.18 -7.93
N ASN A 448 0.50 14.34 -7.61
CA ASN A 448 1.61 14.69 -6.73
C ASN A 448 2.52 15.76 -7.37
N LEU A 449 2.83 15.61 -8.67
CA LEU A 449 3.59 16.59 -9.46
C LEU A 449 2.87 17.94 -9.47
N ALA A 450 1.56 17.94 -9.73
CA ALA A 450 0.73 19.14 -9.73
C ALA A 450 0.74 19.83 -8.35
N THR A 451 0.66 19.06 -7.27
CA THR A 451 0.75 19.58 -5.90
C THR A 451 2.11 20.22 -5.64
N GLY A 452 3.21 19.61 -6.11
CA GLY A 452 4.55 20.17 -6.05
C GLY A 452 4.69 21.46 -6.88
N ARG A 453 4.13 21.47 -8.09
CA ARG A 453 4.10 22.65 -8.96
C ARG A 453 3.30 23.80 -8.39
N MET A 454 2.16 23.49 -7.75
CA MET A 454 1.35 24.51 -7.07
C MET A 454 2.13 25.16 -5.91
N ARG A 455 2.86 24.39 -5.11
CA ARG A 455 3.73 24.93 -4.05
C ARG A 455 4.87 25.79 -4.62
N ALA A 456 5.34 25.46 -5.82
CA ALA A 456 6.34 26.22 -6.54
C ALA A 456 5.78 27.46 -7.27
N GLY A 457 4.46 27.73 -7.19
CA GLY A 457 3.79 28.83 -7.90
C GLY A 457 3.58 28.62 -9.39
N LYS A 458 3.75 27.38 -9.89
CA LYS A 458 3.58 27.01 -11.30
C LYS A 458 2.14 26.56 -11.58
N TYR A 459 1.19 27.49 -11.44
CA TYR A 459 -0.24 27.17 -11.42
C TYR A 459 -0.77 26.61 -12.74
N GLU A 460 -0.34 27.16 -13.90
CA GLU A 460 -0.80 26.69 -15.22
C GLU A 460 -0.37 25.24 -15.48
N ALA A 461 0.89 24.90 -15.16
CA ALA A 461 1.39 23.54 -15.31
C ALA A 461 0.69 22.57 -14.32
N SER A 462 0.41 23.03 -13.11
CA SER A 462 -0.34 22.25 -12.12
C SER A 462 -1.77 21.98 -12.57
N GLU A 463 -2.45 22.97 -13.18
CA GLU A 463 -3.79 22.80 -13.75
C GLU A 463 -3.81 21.72 -14.84
N GLN A 464 -2.83 21.76 -15.76
CA GLN A 464 -2.72 20.78 -16.84
C GLN A 464 -2.57 19.35 -16.30
N ASP A 465 -1.68 19.16 -15.33
CA ASP A 465 -1.46 17.86 -14.68
C ASP A 465 -2.73 17.35 -13.99
N LEU A 466 -3.43 18.22 -13.23
CA LEU A 466 -4.65 17.85 -12.51
C LEU A 466 -5.79 17.52 -13.48
N ARG A 467 -5.95 18.26 -14.58
CA ARG A 467 -6.96 17.96 -15.59
C ARG A 467 -6.67 16.62 -16.29
N ARG A 468 -5.40 16.31 -16.57
CA ARG A 468 -5.01 15.02 -17.13
C ARG A 468 -5.26 13.90 -16.12
N ALA A 469 -4.88 14.06 -14.85
CA ALA A 469 -5.15 13.11 -13.79
C ALA A 469 -6.65 12.85 -13.62
N LEU A 470 -7.46 13.91 -13.65
CA LEU A 470 -8.92 13.82 -13.56
C LEU A 470 -9.50 13.01 -14.73
N ALA A 471 -9.07 13.28 -15.97
CA ALA A 471 -9.54 12.56 -17.16
C ALA A 471 -9.23 11.05 -17.08
N ILE A 472 -8.02 10.68 -16.64
CA ILE A 472 -7.62 9.28 -16.46
C ILE A 472 -8.54 8.61 -15.41
N ARG A 473 -8.74 9.24 -14.25
CA ARG A 473 -9.57 8.70 -13.16
C ARG A 473 -11.06 8.64 -13.53
N GLU A 474 -11.58 9.65 -14.25
CA GLU A 474 -12.97 9.62 -14.73
C GLU A 474 -13.23 8.52 -15.74
N LYS A 475 -12.28 8.28 -16.64
CA LYS A 475 -12.35 7.18 -17.61
C LYS A 475 -12.35 5.81 -16.90
N GLN A 476 -11.59 5.69 -15.84
CA GLN A 476 -11.41 4.44 -15.10
C GLN A 476 -12.60 4.10 -14.20
N PHE A 477 -13.05 5.07 -13.40
CA PHE A 477 -14.01 4.85 -12.31
C PHE A 477 -15.38 5.46 -12.57
N GLY A 478 -15.50 6.26 -13.65
CA GLY A 478 -16.70 7.07 -13.91
C GLY A 478 -16.74 8.39 -13.13
N PRO A 479 -17.60 9.34 -13.57
CA PRO A 479 -17.57 10.74 -13.13
C PRO A 479 -18.05 11.00 -11.70
N GLY A 480 -18.52 9.99 -11.00
CA GLY A 480 -19.05 10.09 -9.63
C GLY A 480 -18.25 9.35 -8.58
N HIS A 481 -17.07 8.82 -8.92
CA HIS A 481 -16.26 8.03 -7.98
C HIS A 481 -15.63 8.93 -6.89
N PRO A 482 -15.59 8.48 -5.61
CA PRO A 482 -15.05 9.25 -4.50
C PRO A 482 -13.63 9.77 -4.69
N ASP A 483 -12.76 9.01 -5.37
CA ASP A 483 -11.36 9.40 -5.64
C ASP A 483 -11.22 10.65 -6.51
N LEU A 484 -12.29 11.08 -7.20
CA LEU A 484 -12.28 12.31 -7.96
C LEU A 484 -12.40 13.56 -7.07
N ALA A 485 -12.99 13.42 -5.91
CA ALA A 485 -13.32 14.57 -5.08
C ALA A 485 -12.08 15.33 -4.57
N PRO A 486 -10.98 14.70 -4.09
CA PRO A 486 -9.75 15.40 -3.76
C PRO A 486 -9.08 16.04 -4.98
N LEU A 487 -9.09 15.38 -6.14
CA LEU A 487 -8.58 15.93 -7.40
C LEU A 487 -9.29 17.22 -7.79
N LEU A 488 -10.63 17.19 -7.74
CA LEU A 488 -11.49 18.36 -8.02
C LEU A 488 -11.23 19.48 -7.03
N SER A 489 -11.06 19.17 -5.74
CA SER A 489 -10.75 20.16 -4.70
C SER A 489 -9.40 20.83 -4.91
N ASN A 490 -8.35 20.09 -5.33
CA ASN A 490 -7.06 20.66 -5.62
C ASN A 490 -7.07 21.46 -6.93
N LEU A 491 -7.79 21.00 -7.96
CA LEU A 491 -7.95 21.74 -9.21
C LEU A 491 -8.68 23.06 -8.93
N ALA A 492 -9.73 23.05 -8.11
CA ALA A 492 -10.42 24.26 -7.66
C ALA A 492 -9.46 25.22 -6.95
N GLY A 493 -8.59 24.70 -6.07
CA GLY A 493 -7.57 25.49 -5.41
C GLY A 493 -6.56 26.14 -6.37
N VAL A 494 -6.14 25.41 -7.42
CA VAL A 494 -5.26 25.96 -8.44
C VAL A 494 -5.97 27.05 -9.27
N GLU A 495 -7.21 26.85 -9.63
CA GLU A 495 -8.00 27.86 -10.34
C GLU A 495 -8.27 29.09 -9.47
N GLN A 496 -8.50 28.92 -8.16
CA GLN A 496 -8.58 30.01 -7.19
C GLN A 496 -7.28 30.84 -7.16
N MET A 497 -6.10 30.18 -7.15
CA MET A 497 -4.80 30.88 -7.21
C MET A 497 -4.59 31.64 -8.51
N GLN A 498 -5.27 31.25 -9.58
CA GLN A 498 -5.30 31.97 -10.86
C GLN A 498 -6.44 33.01 -10.96
N HIS A 499 -7.17 33.26 -9.86
CA HIS A 499 -8.32 34.15 -9.78
C HIS A 499 -9.52 33.75 -10.67
N LYS A 500 -9.61 32.47 -11.07
CA LYS A 500 -10.73 31.87 -11.80
C LYS A 500 -11.82 31.42 -10.80
N TYR A 501 -12.37 32.34 -10.04
CA TYR A 501 -13.23 32.03 -8.88
C TYR A 501 -14.51 31.27 -9.25
N ALA A 502 -15.14 31.60 -10.39
CA ALA A 502 -16.38 30.93 -10.83
C ALA A 502 -16.13 29.44 -11.16
N ASP A 503 -15.03 29.14 -11.83
CA ASP A 503 -14.66 27.75 -12.17
C ASP A 503 -14.27 26.98 -10.91
N ALA A 504 -13.51 27.60 -10.00
CA ALA A 504 -13.17 27.04 -8.71
C ALA A 504 -14.41 26.68 -7.88
N GLU A 505 -15.42 27.57 -7.85
CA GLU A 505 -16.70 27.32 -7.16
C GLU A 505 -17.43 26.08 -7.71
N LEU A 506 -17.49 25.94 -9.02
CA LEU A 506 -18.11 24.77 -9.68
C LEU A 506 -17.40 23.47 -9.31
N LEU A 507 -16.06 23.48 -9.30
CA LEU A 507 -15.25 22.30 -8.96
C LEU A 507 -15.40 21.92 -7.47
N TYR A 508 -15.41 22.88 -6.55
CA TYR A 508 -15.67 22.59 -5.13
C TYR A 508 -17.06 22.00 -4.92
N LYS A 509 -18.10 22.57 -5.55
CA LYS A 509 -19.47 22.04 -5.49
C LYS A 509 -19.55 20.61 -6.03
N ARG A 510 -18.89 20.33 -7.14
CA ARG A 510 -18.80 18.97 -7.68
C ARG A 510 -18.09 18.01 -6.73
N SER A 511 -16.98 18.42 -6.15
CA SER A 511 -16.25 17.64 -5.14
C SER A 511 -17.14 17.27 -3.95
N LEU A 512 -17.82 18.27 -3.35
CA LEU A 512 -18.73 18.05 -2.23
C LEU A 512 -19.93 17.16 -2.59
N ALA A 513 -20.48 17.29 -3.81
CA ALA A 513 -21.57 16.45 -4.29
C ALA A 513 -21.15 14.96 -4.39
N ILE A 514 -19.92 14.69 -4.83
CA ILE A 514 -19.35 13.32 -4.88
C ILE A 514 -19.21 12.75 -3.47
N TRP A 515 -18.63 13.51 -2.51
CA TRP A 515 -18.51 13.10 -1.12
C TRP A 515 -19.86 12.78 -0.48
N ASN A 516 -20.87 13.65 -0.72
CA ASN A 516 -22.24 13.45 -0.22
C ASN A 516 -22.86 12.16 -0.78
N LYS A 517 -22.77 11.96 -2.09
CA LYS A 517 -23.31 10.75 -2.74
C LYS A 517 -22.65 9.47 -2.24
N ALA A 518 -21.37 9.52 -1.91
CA ALA A 518 -20.62 8.39 -1.37
C ALA A 518 -20.87 8.13 0.12
N GLY A 519 -21.62 9.00 0.83
CA GLY A 519 -21.85 8.88 2.27
C GLY A 519 -20.61 9.18 3.13
N LEU A 520 -19.59 9.83 2.57
CA LEU A 520 -18.28 10.10 3.20
C LEU A 520 -18.20 11.51 3.82
N THR A 521 -19.31 12.05 4.26
CA THR A 521 -19.44 13.41 4.81
C THR A 521 -18.75 13.61 6.18
N LYS A 522 -18.31 12.54 6.81
CA LYS A 522 -17.57 12.60 8.09
C LYS A 522 -16.06 12.46 7.92
N SER A 523 -15.57 12.34 6.69
CA SER A 523 -14.13 12.18 6.43
C SER A 523 -13.38 13.50 6.62
N LEU A 524 -12.12 13.41 7.05
CA LEU A 524 -11.24 14.59 7.15
C LEU A 524 -11.08 15.31 5.80
N ASP A 525 -11.11 14.56 4.70
CA ASP A 525 -10.97 15.09 3.35
C ASP A 525 -12.21 15.92 2.95
N PHE A 526 -13.40 15.48 3.32
CA PHE A 526 -14.61 16.29 3.15
C PHE A 526 -14.50 17.59 3.94
N GLY A 527 -14.12 17.53 5.23
CA GLY A 527 -13.89 18.71 6.05
C GLY A 527 -12.80 19.65 5.47
N GLN A 528 -11.76 19.10 4.87
CA GLN A 528 -10.72 19.88 4.20
C GLN A 528 -11.24 20.55 2.92
N THR A 529 -12.07 19.86 2.13
CA THR A 529 -12.72 20.43 0.94
C THR A 529 -13.63 21.60 1.33
N MET A 530 -14.43 21.46 2.40
CA MET A 530 -15.27 22.54 2.92
C MET A 530 -14.45 23.74 3.38
N GLN A 531 -13.34 23.50 4.08
CA GLN A 531 -12.43 24.56 4.51
C GLN A 531 -11.83 25.30 3.31
N ASN A 532 -11.40 24.58 2.27
CA ASN A 532 -10.86 25.19 1.06
C ASN A 532 -11.92 26.00 0.31
N PHE A 533 -13.15 25.49 0.23
CA PHE A 533 -14.27 26.21 -0.38
C PHE A 533 -14.67 27.46 0.43
N GLY A 534 -14.66 27.37 1.76
CA GLY A 534 -14.83 28.54 2.62
C GLY A 534 -13.77 29.62 2.38
N ASN A 535 -12.51 29.23 2.14
CA ASN A 535 -11.45 30.16 1.77
C ASN A 535 -11.71 30.87 0.43
N LEU A 536 -12.26 30.19 -0.57
CA LEU A 536 -12.66 30.83 -1.82
C LEU A 536 -13.67 31.95 -1.54
N TYR A 537 -14.70 31.66 -0.75
CA TYR A 537 -15.71 32.68 -0.39
C TYR A 537 -15.14 33.81 0.50
N LEU A 538 -14.16 33.50 1.35
CA LEU A 538 -13.47 34.54 2.13
C LEU A 538 -12.71 35.53 1.22
N GLU A 539 -11.99 35.01 0.21
CA GLU A 539 -11.29 35.83 -0.79
C GLU A 539 -12.25 36.67 -1.64
N GLU A 540 -13.40 36.10 -2.02
CA GLU A 540 -14.46 36.82 -2.71
C GLU A 540 -15.25 37.78 -1.82
N ARG A 541 -14.93 37.88 -0.52
CA ARG A 541 -15.64 38.67 0.51
C ARG A 541 -17.11 38.24 0.74
N LYS A 542 -17.42 36.99 0.42
CA LYS A 542 -18.74 36.36 0.67
C LYS A 542 -18.75 35.73 2.07
N TYR A 543 -18.55 36.55 3.11
CA TYR A 543 -18.32 36.10 4.49
C TYR A 543 -19.46 35.26 5.07
N ASP A 544 -20.72 35.60 4.70
CA ASP A 544 -21.92 34.87 5.13
C ASP A 544 -21.97 33.44 4.58
N GLN A 545 -21.30 33.18 3.46
CA GLN A 545 -21.20 31.85 2.88
C GLN A 545 -19.98 31.09 3.41
N ALA A 546 -18.88 31.79 3.76
CA ALA A 546 -17.68 31.21 4.29
C ALA A 546 -17.86 30.62 5.71
N GLY A 547 -18.52 31.38 6.60
CA GLY A 547 -18.69 31.01 8.01
C GLY A 547 -19.29 29.62 8.23
N PRO A 548 -20.44 29.27 7.63
CA PRO A 548 -21.05 27.94 7.76
C PRO A 548 -20.14 26.81 7.28
N LEU A 549 -19.38 26.99 6.20
CA LEU A 549 -18.45 25.99 5.68
C LEU A 549 -17.29 25.73 6.67
N PHE A 550 -16.77 26.78 7.29
CA PHE A 550 -15.73 26.62 8.31
C PHE A 550 -16.26 25.97 9.58
N ALA A 551 -17.49 26.30 10.01
CA ALA A 551 -18.11 25.70 11.20
C ALA A 551 -18.33 24.20 11.02
N GLU A 552 -18.84 23.79 9.87
CA GLU A 552 -19.02 22.38 9.55
C GLU A 552 -17.67 21.65 9.41
N ALA A 553 -16.69 22.27 8.75
CA ALA A 553 -15.33 21.74 8.67
C ALA A 553 -14.68 21.55 10.05
N LEU A 554 -14.92 22.50 10.98
CA LEU A 554 -14.45 22.41 12.36
C LEU A 554 -15.08 21.21 13.08
N THR A 555 -16.40 21.06 13.01
CA THR A 555 -17.14 19.95 13.63
C THR A 555 -16.63 18.59 13.16
N ILE A 556 -16.40 18.43 11.85
CA ILE A 556 -15.88 17.18 11.26
C ILE A 556 -14.48 16.90 11.78
N LYS A 557 -13.60 17.91 11.79
CA LYS A 557 -12.23 17.77 12.27
C LYS A 557 -12.15 17.49 13.77
N GLU A 558 -13.00 18.08 14.59
CA GLU A 558 -13.10 17.81 16.03
C GLU A 558 -13.47 16.35 16.30
N ASN A 559 -14.51 15.87 15.59
CA ASN A 559 -14.96 14.48 15.73
C ASN A 559 -13.89 13.46 15.31
N SER A 560 -13.03 13.82 14.35
CA SER A 560 -12.02 12.92 13.79
C SER A 560 -10.68 12.99 14.51
N LEU A 561 -10.26 14.18 14.97
CA LEU A 561 -8.92 14.45 15.53
C LEU A 561 -8.95 14.68 17.06
N GLY A 562 -10.16 14.85 17.62
CA GLY A 562 -10.34 15.28 19.00
C GLY A 562 -10.22 16.80 19.17
N GLU A 563 -10.91 17.32 20.18
CA GLU A 563 -11.03 18.77 20.45
C GLU A 563 -9.71 19.47 20.81
N GLN A 564 -8.68 18.72 21.22
CA GLN A 564 -7.37 19.23 21.62
C GLN A 564 -6.33 19.17 20.49
N SER A 565 -6.70 18.77 19.29
CA SER A 565 -5.77 18.66 18.17
C SER A 565 -5.28 20.04 17.70
N PRO A 566 -3.96 20.28 17.58
CA PRO A 566 -3.42 21.51 17.00
C PRO A 566 -3.87 21.78 15.56
N ASP A 567 -4.28 20.74 14.81
CA ASP A 567 -4.76 20.87 13.43
C ASP A 567 -6.08 21.63 13.31
N LEU A 568 -6.82 21.80 14.41
CA LEU A 568 -8.02 22.62 14.45
C LEU A 568 -7.71 24.11 14.40
N ALA A 569 -6.51 24.53 14.80
CA ALA A 569 -6.18 25.95 14.94
C ALA A 569 -6.37 26.76 13.65
N HIS A 570 -6.04 26.16 12.50
CA HIS A 570 -6.18 26.86 11.23
C HIS A 570 -7.65 27.12 10.86
N VAL A 571 -8.54 26.13 11.00
CA VAL A 571 -9.98 26.32 10.71
C VAL A 571 -10.62 27.24 11.75
N LEU A 572 -10.21 27.21 13.03
CA LEU A 572 -10.64 28.14 14.06
C LEU A 572 -10.26 29.59 13.70
N THR A 573 -9.03 29.81 13.22
CA THR A 573 -8.58 31.14 12.80
C THR A 573 -9.36 31.66 11.60
N LEU A 574 -9.67 30.80 10.61
CA LEU A 574 -10.49 31.16 9.44
C LEU A 574 -11.91 31.50 9.82
N LEU A 575 -12.49 30.75 10.76
CA LEU A 575 -13.83 31.06 11.29
C LEU A 575 -13.83 32.41 12.00
N ALA A 576 -12.82 32.68 12.83
CA ALA A 576 -12.63 33.97 13.47
C ALA A 576 -12.46 35.11 12.44
N GLU A 577 -11.70 34.91 11.36
CA GLU A 577 -11.57 35.91 10.29
C GLU A 577 -12.90 36.21 9.60
N ALA A 578 -13.69 35.18 9.29
CA ALA A 578 -15.03 35.40 8.71
C ALA A 578 -15.89 36.26 9.61
N ASP A 579 -15.90 36.02 10.92
CA ASP A 579 -16.61 36.82 11.91
C ASP A 579 -16.05 38.24 12.09
N ILE A 580 -14.71 38.38 12.07
CA ILE A 580 -14.04 39.71 12.11
C ILE A 580 -14.47 40.57 10.93
N PHE A 581 -14.52 40.02 9.71
CA PHE A 581 -14.91 40.75 8.51
C PHE A 581 -16.42 41.09 8.48
N ARG A 582 -17.23 40.31 9.21
CA ARG A 582 -18.66 40.62 9.45
C ARG A 582 -18.89 41.65 10.58
N GLY A 583 -17.84 41.97 11.34
CA GLY A 583 -17.89 42.84 12.51
C GLY A 583 -18.32 42.17 13.81
N TYR A 584 -18.39 40.81 13.84
CA TYR A 584 -18.80 40.01 15.00
C TYR A 584 -17.57 39.68 15.89
N TYR A 585 -16.98 40.72 16.48
CA TYR A 585 -15.73 40.59 17.23
C TYR A 585 -15.89 39.76 18.51
N SER A 586 -17.04 39.79 19.15
CA SER A 586 -17.31 39.02 20.37
C SER A 586 -17.39 37.53 20.09
N GLU A 587 -17.92 37.14 18.94
CA GLU A 587 -18.03 35.78 18.47
C GLU A 587 -16.71 35.23 17.96
N ALA A 588 -15.87 36.06 17.34
CA ALA A 588 -14.55 35.71 16.86
C ALA A 588 -13.53 35.44 17.99
N GLU A 589 -13.68 36.10 19.15
CA GLU A 589 -12.71 36.02 20.23
C GLU A 589 -12.46 34.59 20.75
N PRO A 590 -13.48 33.79 21.12
CA PRO A 590 -13.27 32.43 21.62
C PRO A 590 -12.58 31.53 20.61
N PHE A 591 -12.80 31.71 19.31
CA PHE A 591 -12.09 30.96 18.27
C PHE A 591 -10.60 31.33 18.23
N CYS A 592 -10.25 32.60 18.31
CA CYS A 592 -8.88 33.07 18.38
C CYS A 592 -8.15 32.52 19.62
N GLN A 593 -8.78 32.61 20.78
CA GLN A 593 -8.21 32.11 22.05
C GLN A 593 -7.97 30.62 21.99
N ARG A 594 -8.93 29.85 21.49
CA ARG A 594 -8.83 28.40 21.35
C ARG A 594 -7.72 28.01 20.34
N ALA A 595 -7.64 28.70 19.19
CA ALA A 595 -6.60 28.47 18.21
C ALA A 595 -5.20 28.66 18.79
N LEU A 596 -4.97 29.76 19.52
CA LEU A 596 -3.69 30.02 20.18
C LEU A 596 -3.37 28.97 21.26
N GLY A 597 -4.36 28.64 22.12
CA GLY A 597 -4.18 27.64 23.17
C GLY A 597 -3.80 26.24 22.64
N LEU A 598 -4.27 25.85 21.44
CA LEU A 598 -3.89 24.61 20.78
C LEU A 598 -2.48 24.67 20.20
N LEU A 599 -2.12 25.78 19.57
CA LEU A 599 -0.81 25.97 18.93
C LEU A 599 0.33 26.14 19.94
N GLU A 600 0.10 26.78 21.08
CA GLU A 600 1.10 26.93 22.14
C GLU A 600 1.50 25.60 22.80
N LYS A 601 0.62 24.58 22.74
CA LYS A 601 0.87 23.22 23.25
C LYS A 601 1.53 22.32 22.21
N SER A 602 1.65 22.76 20.95
CA SER A 602 2.22 21.93 19.88
C SER A 602 3.74 21.81 19.97
N SER A 603 4.25 20.61 19.73
CA SER A 603 5.69 20.36 19.65
C SER A 603 5.97 19.49 18.41
N PRO A 604 6.77 19.94 17.45
CA PRO A 604 7.44 21.27 17.38
C PRO A 604 6.45 22.42 17.13
N PRO A 605 6.80 23.67 17.51
CA PRO A 605 5.92 24.81 17.32
C PRO A 605 5.69 25.13 15.83
N ASP A 606 4.43 25.27 15.43
CA ASP A 606 4.05 25.82 14.12
C ASP A 606 4.02 27.36 14.17
N TYR A 607 5.18 27.97 13.94
CA TYR A 607 5.31 29.42 13.99
C TYR A 607 4.45 30.14 12.95
N ALA A 608 4.20 29.56 11.78
CA ALA A 608 3.38 30.18 10.74
C ALA A 608 1.92 30.30 11.20
N SER A 609 1.35 29.21 11.69
CA SER A 609 -0.03 29.20 12.22
C SER A 609 -0.15 30.06 13.49
N LEU A 610 0.87 30.08 14.38
CA LEU A 610 0.91 30.95 15.55
C LEU A 610 0.85 32.43 15.16
N ILE A 611 1.70 32.85 14.21
CA ILE A 611 1.72 34.24 13.72
C ILE A 611 0.37 34.63 13.14
N TYR A 612 -0.24 33.73 12.36
CA TYR A 612 -1.54 33.97 11.73
C TYR A 612 -2.66 34.14 12.77
N ALA A 613 -2.77 33.23 13.72
CA ALA A 613 -3.75 33.29 14.80
C ALA A 613 -3.55 34.51 15.73
N MET A 614 -2.29 34.88 16.05
CA MET A 614 -1.96 36.07 16.83
C MET A 614 -2.42 37.36 16.14
N LYS A 615 -2.20 37.48 14.84
CA LYS A 615 -2.64 38.64 14.06
C LYS A 615 -4.17 38.75 14.02
N ALA A 616 -4.89 37.65 13.80
CA ALA A 616 -6.35 37.65 13.83
C ALA A 616 -6.87 38.08 15.20
N TYR A 617 -6.30 37.55 16.30
CA TYR A 617 -6.69 37.93 17.64
C TYR A 617 -6.34 39.37 18.00
N ALA A 618 -5.20 39.88 17.53
CA ALA A 618 -4.83 41.29 17.73
C ALA A 618 -5.87 42.26 17.12
N VAL A 619 -6.42 41.94 15.95
CA VAL A 619 -7.51 42.72 15.35
C VAL A 619 -8.76 42.70 16.24
N VAL A 620 -9.16 41.56 16.78
CA VAL A 620 -10.32 41.48 17.71
C VAL A 620 -10.10 42.33 18.93
N LEU A 621 -8.90 42.24 19.55
CA LEU A 621 -8.55 43.03 20.76
C LEU A 621 -8.56 44.53 20.47
N ALA A 622 -7.96 44.96 19.37
CA ALA A 622 -7.98 46.38 18.97
C ALA A 622 -9.43 46.90 18.74
N LYS A 623 -10.30 46.13 18.10
CA LYS A 623 -11.70 46.48 17.84
C LYS A 623 -12.56 46.45 19.10
N THR A 624 -12.14 45.71 20.14
CA THR A 624 -12.84 45.64 21.44
C THR A 624 -12.17 46.53 22.51
N GLN A 625 -11.45 47.57 22.10
CA GLN A 625 -10.79 48.57 22.94
C GLN A 625 -9.68 48.05 23.91
N ARG A 626 -9.07 46.93 23.58
CA ARG A 626 -7.96 46.29 24.34
C ARG A 626 -6.62 46.50 23.64
N GLN A 627 -6.31 47.75 23.27
CA GLN A 627 -5.16 48.12 22.42
C GLN A 627 -3.80 47.61 22.95
N ALA A 628 -3.55 47.72 24.25
CA ALA A 628 -2.27 47.27 24.86
C ALA A 628 -2.08 45.73 24.71
N GLN A 629 -3.18 44.96 24.76
CA GLN A 629 -3.10 43.50 24.54
C GLN A 629 -2.90 43.16 23.06
N ALA A 630 -3.47 43.94 22.16
CA ALA A 630 -3.26 43.77 20.71
C ALA A 630 -1.78 44.01 20.36
N GLU A 631 -1.18 45.10 20.82
CA GLU A 631 0.23 45.44 20.60
C GLU A 631 1.19 44.38 21.14
N LEU A 632 0.86 43.79 22.30
CA LEU A 632 1.64 42.68 22.87
C LEU A 632 1.63 41.45 21.96
N LEU A 633 0.45 41.07 21.38
CA LEU A 633 0.34 39.95 20.46
C LEU A 633 1.04 40.20 19.14
N GLU A 634 0.97 41.42 18.60
CA GLU A 634 1.70 41.82 17.40
C GLU A 634 3.21 41.73 17.62
N THR A 635 3.69 42.18 18.77
CA THR A 635 5.10 42.07 19.15
C THR A 635 5.56 40.60 19.24
N LYS A 636 4.75 39.74 19.87
CA LYS A 636 5.02 38.28 19.91
C LYS A 636 5.04 37.66 18.51
N ALA A 637 4.11 38.04 17.64
CA ALA A 637 4.07 37.57 16.25
C ALA A 637 5.34 37.99 15.49
N MET A 638 5.85 39.22 15.70
CA MET A 638 7.12 39.66 15.11
C MET A 638 8.31 38.85 15.59
N VAL A 639 8.38 38.53 16.89
CA VAL A 639 9.44 37.66 17.47
C VAL A 639 9.41 36.29 16.85
N TYR A 640 8.23 35.68 16.68
CA TYR A 640 8.13 34.37 16.04
C TYR A 640 8.47 34.40 14.54
N ALA A 641 8.12 35.47 13.83
CA ALA A 641 8.53 35.69 12.46
C ALA A 641 10.08 35.81 12.32
N ALA A 642 10.75 36.46 13.26
CA ALA A 642 12.21 36.52 13.30
C ALA A 642 12.84 35.13 13.59
N LYS A 643 12.27 34.36 14.51
CA LYS A 643 12.72 32.97 14.79
C LYS A 643 12.58 32.07 13.56
N MET A 644 11.48 32.18 12.82
CA MET A 644 11.25 31.43 11.59
C MET A 644 12.29 31.76 10.51
N LYS A 645 12.61 33.04 10.32
CA LYS A 645 13.67 33.49 9.40
C LYS A 645 15.08 33.01 9.79
N ASN A 646 15.36 32.94 11.07
CA ASN A 646 16.67 32.49 11.55
C ASN A 646 16.83 30.96 11.44
N LYS A 647 15.76 30.20 11.65
CA LYS A 647 15.76 28.75 11.42
C LYS A 647 16.06 28.45 9.96
N SER A 648 15.37 29.08 9.03
CA SER A 648 15.61 28.96 7.58
C SER A 648 17.05 29.33 7.17
N LYS A 649 17.71 30.31 7.85
CA LYS A 649 19.10 30.66 7.58
C LYS A 649 20.12 29.70 8.16
N ASN A 650 19.82 29.05 9.27
CA ASN A 650 20.69 28.04 9.85
C ASN A 650 20.65 26.74 9.08
N ASP A 651 19.45 26.31 8.64
CA ASP A 651 19.28 25.16 7.77
C ASP A 651 20.04 25.33 6.44
N THR A 652 20.10 26.57 5.89
CA THR A 652 20.90 26.88 4.69
C THR A 652 22.41 27.03 4.96
N ARG A 653 22.84 27.29 6.20
CA ARG A 653 24.28 27.39 6.53
C ARG A 653 24.93 26.05 6.86
N GLU A 654 24.18 25.10 7.40
CA GLU A 654 24.63 23.70 7.57
C GLU A 654 24.73 22.94 6.24
N MET A 655 24.17 23.50 5.17
CA MET A 655 24.21 22.94 3.79
C MET A 655 25.32 23.54 2.90
N SER A 656 26.19 24.41 3.44
CA SER A 656 27.36 24.89 2.69
C SER A 656 28.57 24.01 3.05
N PRO A 657 29.27 23.41 2.05
CA PRO A 657 30.34 22.44 2.24
C PRO A 657 31.56 23.05 2.95
#